data_69e93296187634670c0ef340b44b3b22
#
_entry.id   69e93296187634670c0ef340b44b3b22
#
_cell.length_a   1.000
_cell.length_b   1.000
_cell.length_c   1.000
_cell.angle_alpha   90.00
_cell.angle_beta   90.00
_cell.angle_gamma   90.00
#
_symmetry.space_group_name_H-M   'P 1'
#
loop_
_entity.id
_entity.type
_entity.pdbx_description
1 polymer ?
#
loop_
_entity_poly.entity_id
_entity_poly.type
_entity_poly.pdbx_seq_one_letter_code
_entity_poly.pdbx_strand_id
1 'polypeptide(L)'
;MKKALVIFLIGLSANAVAQTKTTGNVVEYFGKEKIVTTAEGNVLYNFSTGFTLPADKKSGTLFNGQDPVAWQYSVGKFVNPNKQKGDWQPIKVDSSGVFSGKDMRSAFLFTEYNSPKEQIVLLETTGGTRTYINGFPHEGDHYDFGYTLIPFKLRKGINEFVYTKGRFGRVKSKLVVPSKSIQFTKRDLTLPDVINGENDEKWASVRVINATEKELKNLVIKAKLSSGETANYATDAIMPLFVRKVKFKVPAAKANFTGELKIELTLTDKSGKVIDKTEFPIQQRSATVHHERTFVSKVDNSVQYYSIAPALESGPKALILSVHGASVEARNQARAYKQKDWAHIVAATNRRPFGFNWEDWGRIDAMEVLAEAKKVFNTIPAQTYLTGHSMGGHGTWFLGTTYPSKFAAIAPCASYPDIATYGFDKGDEMHDMFKAYEPIKRSANSGRVRSLVQNLKQSGVYMLHGDADSTVPISQVREMREILGTFHPNFCYYEYPGGEHWYGDHSVDWFPIFEFFKRQTIPANKEVKEIDFHTASPAVSSTDYWIKLQQQILPFDFSNINAKIEKDQIAIKTKNVSIMELDLVSLDLKGEITININDQILKAATDKKAILALKDEKWSLINEINTNQKYGDRQGGFKFAFNNNVVFVYATGGSASEREWYLNRARFDAETFYYRGNGSIDVIADREFSLDKYKDRNVIIYGNASNNSAWKLVLKNAPIQIDNQQVKIGSKVLKGSDLAAYFVVPRNDSKTAMIGVVAGTSEKGMKATWANNYISGITGFPDVMIFKTDLLLNGLPNMKVSGFFDNDWSAKTLEFFQK
;
A
#
# COMPACT_ATOMS: atom_id res chain seq x y z
N MET A 1 30.88 -3.96 16.90
CA MET A 1 30.33 -4.76 15.82
C MET A 1 28.99 -4.15 15.40
N LYS A 2 29.04 -3.06 14.62
CA LYS A 2 27.85 -2.27 14.24
C LYS A 2 27.89 -1.97 12.75
N LYS A 3 27.86 -2.98 11.89
CA LYS A 3 28.05 -2.80 10.45
C LYS A 3 27.02 -3.46 9.53
N ALA A 4 25.98 -4.07 10.05
CA ALA A 4 25.22 -5.02 9.24
C ALA A 4 23.99 -4.47 8.52
N LEU A 5 23.35 -3.39 8.95
CA LEU A 5 21.95 -3.16 8.56
C LEU A 5 21.71 -2.39 7.26
N VAL A 6 22.66 -1.64 6.76
CA VAL A 6 22.47 -0.82 5.55
C VAL A 6 22.86 -1.57 4.27
N ILE A 7 23.65 -2.61 4.39
CA ILE A 7 24.32 -3.28 3.26
C ILE A 7 23.46 -4.39 2.63
N PHE A 8 22.52 -4.95 3.35
CA PHE A 8 21.91 -6.24 3.05
C PHE A 8 20.91 -6.31 1.89
N LEU A 9 20.39 -5.19 1.46
CA LEU A 9 19.49 -5.18 0.29
C LEU A 9 20.19 -4.86 -1.04
N ILE A 10 21.50 -4.65 -1.01
CA ILE A 10 22.26 -4.22 -2.17
C ILE A 10 22.91 -5.40 -2.90
N GLY A 11 23.22 -6.47 -2.20
CA GLY A 11 23.93 -7.64 -2.78
C GLY A 11 23.09 -8.48 -3.75
N LEU A 12 21.78 -8.45 -3.59
CA LEU A 12 20.85 -9.28 -4.37
C LEU A 12 20.71 -8.90 -5.83
N SER A 13 21.01 -7.65 -6.19
CA SER A 13 20.72 -7.17 -7.53
C SER A 13 21.72 -7.65 -8.59
N ALA A 14 22.95 -7.87 -8.21
CA ALA A 14 24.00 -8.15 -9.20
C ALA A 14 24.07 -9.61 -9.66
N ASN A 15 23.84 -10.57 -8.78
CA ASN A 15 24.00 -11.99 -9.09
C ASN A 15 22.73 -12.66 -9.61
N ALA A 16 21.55 -12.28 -9.13
CA ALA A 16 20.28 -12.78 -9.67
C ALA A 16 20.04 -12.35 -11.12
N VAL A 17 20.54 -11.17 -11.51
CA VAL A 17 20.44 -10.65 -12.88
C VAL A 17 21.35 -11.40 -13.85
N ALA A 18 22.48 -11.92 -13.40
CA ALA A 18 23.43 -12.63 -14.27
C ALA A 18 22.94 -14.02 -14.74
N GLN A 19 22.03 -14.65 -14.01
CA GLN A 19 21.52 -15.98 -14.34
C GLN A 19 20.23 -15.99 -15.18
N THR A 20 19.53 -14.85 -15.30
CA THR A 20 18.27 -14.74 -16.08
C THR A 20 18.48 -14.22 -17.50
N LYS A 21 19.57 -14.58 -18.15
CA LYS A 21 19.89 -14.15 -19.53
C LYS A 21 18.90 -14.59 -20.62
N THR A 22 17.79 -15.22 -20.29
CA THR A 22 16.86 -15.79 -21.29
C THR A 22 15.47 -15.19 -21.32
N THR A 23 15.18 -14.13 -20.53
CA THR A 23 13.87 -13.46 -20.63
C THR A 23 14.06 -11.94 -20.61
N GLY A 24 13.99 -11.33 -21.78
CA GLY A 24 14.40 -9.96 -22.08
C GLY A 24 13.79 -8.80 -21.27
N ASN A 25 12.85 -9.03 -20.34
CA ASN A 25 12.14 -7.96 -19.69
C ASN A 25 12.65 -7.62 -18.28
N VAL A 26 13.34 -8.52 -17.60
CA VAL A 26 13.89 -8.27 -16.25
C VAL A 26 15.12 -7.37 -16.33
N VAL A 27 15.89 -7.48 -17.40
CA VAL A 27 17.08 -6.63 -17.63
C VAL A 27 16.69 -5.19 -17.88
N GLU A 28 15.54 -4.92 -18.49
CA GLU A 28 15.04 -3.57 -18.72
C GLU A 28 14.55 -2.88 -17.43
N TYR A 29 14.09 -3.64 -16.45
CA TYR A 29 13.58 -3.12 -15.18
C TYR A 29 14.71 -2.76 -14.20
N PHE A 30 15.79 -3.51 -14.19
CA PHE A 30 17.00 -3.29 -13.39
C PHE A 30 18.23 -2.96 -14.23
N GLY A 31 18.09 -2.94 -15.55
CA GLY A 31 19.19 -2.73 -16.48
C GLY A 31 19.85 -1.39 -16.26
N LYS A 32 21.15 -1.40 -16.12
CA LYS A 32 21.99 -0.19 -16.15
C LYS A 32 21.89 0.57 -17.49
N GLU A 33 21.19 0.02 -18.46
CA GLU A 33 21.07 0.56 -19.80
C GLU A 33 19.62 0.64 -20.23
N LYS A 34 19.27 1.79 -20.74
CA LYS A 34 17.99 2.23 -21.28
C LYS A 34 16.90 2.48 -20.24
N ILE A 35 17.07 3.60 -19.54
CA ILE A 35 15.92 4.50 -19.50
C ILE A 35 15.56 4.69 -20.96
N VAL A 36 14.49 3.98 -21.40
CA VAL A 36 13.92 4.22 -22.72
C VAL A 36 13.51 5.69 -22.68
N THR A 37 14.32 6.53 -23.27
CA THR A 37 13.98 7.91 -23.53
C THR A 37 12.89 7.89 -24.58
N THR A 38 11.66 7.55 -24.15
CA THR A 38 10.50 7.99 -24.89
C THR A 38 10.57 9.49 -24.77
N ALA A 39 10.80 10.15 -25.88
CA ALA A 39 11.01 11.59 -25.90
C ALA A 39 9.72 12.30 -25.53
N GLU A 40 9.46 12.44 -24.24
CA GLU A 40 8.39 13.30 -23.74
C GLU A 40 8.66 14.76 -24.11
N GLY A 41 9.87 15.07 -24.60
CA GLY A 41 10.24 16.38 -25.07
C GLY A 41 11.74 16.58 -25.23
N ASN A 42 12.14 17.80 -25.44
CA ASN A 42 13.55 18.20 -25.63
C ASN A 42 14.19 18.49 -24.27
N VAL A 43 15.41 17.96 -24.06
CA VAL A 43 16.17 18.26 -22.85
C VAL A 43 16.54 19.75 -22.85
N LEU A 44 16.09 20.47 -21.83
CA LEU A 44 16.43 21.86 -21.58
C LEU A 44 17.75 21.99 -20.83
N TYR A 45 17.93 21.15 -19.79
CA TYR A 45 19.09 21.24 -18.91
C TYR A 45 19.36 19.89 -18.24
N ASN A 46 20.62 19.51 -18.19
CA ASN A 46 21.09 18.39 -17.39
C ASN A 46 21.79 18.92 -16.14
N PHE A 47 21.33 18.52 -14.96
CA PHE A 47 22.02 18.91 -13.74
C PHE A 47 23.34 18.16 -13.63
N SER A 48 24.44 18.92 -13.48
CA SER A 48 25.79 18.39 -13.46
C SER A 48 26.59 18.78 -12.21
N THR A 49 26.15 19.82 -11.53
CA THR A 49 26.76 20.32 -10.30
C THR A 49 25.73 20.59 -9.24
N GLY A 50 26.11 20.50 -7.98
CA GLY A 50 25.26 20.80 -6.86
C GLY A 50 25.98 20.74 -5.54
N PHE A 51 25.23 20.63 -4.46
CA PHE A 51 25.74 20.49 -3.11
C PHE A 51 25.07 19.31 -2.42
N THR A 52 25.84 18.56 -1.64
CA THR A 52 25.33 17.49 -0.78
C THR A 52 25.41 17.92 0.67
N LEU A 53 24.33 17.66 1.43
CA LEU A 53 24.29 17.79 2.87
C LEU A 53 24.21 16.38 3.44
N PRO A 54 25.27 15.88 4.09
CA PRO A 54 25.23 14.61 4.78
C PRO A 54 24.12 14.62 5.85
N ALA A 55 23.26 13.62 5.82
CA ALA A 55 22.21 13.47 6.82
C ALA A 55 22.66 12.47 7.87
N ASP A 56 22.33 12.73 9.13
CA ASP A 56 22.53 11.77 10.20
C ASP A 56 21.75 10.48 9.92
N LYS A 57 22.28 9.32 10.36
CA LYS A 57 21.70 7.98 10.10
C LYS A 57 20.25 7.82 10.51
N LYS A 58 19.73 8.76 11.31
CA LYS A 58 18.34 8.78 11.80
C LYS A 58 17.37 9.57 10.94
N SER A 59 17.81 10.17 9.83
CA SER A 59 16.94 11.03 9.02
C SER A 59 15.97 10.23 8.16
N GLY A 60 14.73 10.67 8.09
CA GLY A 60 13.83 10.33 7.00
C GLY A 60 12.50 9.70 7.32
N THR A 61 12.07 9.57 8.57
CA THR A 61 10.70 9.18 8.91
C THR A 61 10.06 10.19 9.85
N LEU A 62 8.73 10.31 9.81
CA LEU A 62 7.97 11.12 10.76
C LEU A 62 8.35 10.80 12.22
N PHE A 63 8.59 9.51 12.50
CA PHE A 63 8.85 9.00 13.84
C PHE A 63 10.31 9.18 14.28
N ASN A 64 11.24 9.13 13.34
CA ASN A 64 12.67 9.25 13.67
C ASN A 64 13.15 10.69 13.68
N GLY A 65 12.30 11.63 13.30
CA GLY A 65 12.53 13.07 13.23
C GLY A 65 13.92 13.41 12.77
N GLN A 66 14.17 14.12 11.86
CA GLN A 66 15.37 14.73 11.33
C GLN A 66 15.28 14.82 9.81
N ASP A 67 14.39 15.67 9.40
CA ASP A 67 14.47 16.23 8.07
C ASP A 67 14.71 17.74 8.21
N PRO A 68 15.98 18.13 8.38
CA PRO A 68 16.32 19.54 8.57
C PRO A 68 15.93 20.39 7.37
N VAL A 69 15.94 19.83 6.17
CA VAL A 69 15.52 20.54 4.96
C VAL A 69 14.02 20.82 4.98
N ALA A 70 13.22 19.80 5.27
CA ALA A 70 11.77 19.96 5.41
C ALA A 70 11.40 20.94 6.53
N TRP A 71 12.09 20.85 7.67
CA TRP A 71 11.91 21.79 8.75
C TRP A 71 12.25 23.23 8.34
N GLN A 72 13.42 23.43 7.67
CA GLN A 72 13.82 24.76 7.18
C GLN A 72 12.80 25.35 6.22
N TYR A 73 12.28 24.56 5.27
CA TYR A 73 11.19 25.00 4.39
C TYR A 73 9.92 25.33 5.17
N SER A 74 9.56 24.51 6.16
CA SER A 74 8.33 24.69 6.95
C SER A 74 8.35 25.96 7.78
N VAL A 75 9.53 26.37 8.28
CA VAL A 75 9.70 27.59 9.09
C VAL A 75 10.26 28.79 8.29
N GLY A 76 10.45 28.66 6.96
CA GLY A 76 10.95 29.73 6.12
C GLY A 76 12.44 30.08 6.34
N LYS A 77 13.24 29.11 6.79
CA LYS A 77 14.67 29.29 7.10
C LYS A 77 15.60 28.57 6.11
N PHE A 78 15.08 27.96 5.05
CA PHE A 78 15.94 27.37 4.03
C PHE A 78 16.78 28.44 3.34
N VAL A 79 18.08 28.24 3.32
CA VAL A 79 19.04 29.12 2.65
C VAL A 79 19.70 28.35 1.50
N ASN A 80 19.69 28.96 0.32
CA ASN A 80 20.33 28.41 -0.87
C ASN A 80 21.85 28.25 -0.64
N PRO A 81 22.42 27.03 -0.80
CA PRO A 81 23.85 26.75 -0.57
C PRO A 81 24.82 27.60 -1.43
N ASN A 82 24.36 28.08 -2.61
CA ASN A 82 25.16 29.00 -3.41
C ASN A 82 25.27 30.39 -2.78
N LYS A 83 24.31 30.81 -1.96
CA LYS A 83 24.34 32.08 -1.21
C LYS A 83 25.07 31.95 0.10
N GLN A 84 24.85 30.82 0.81
CA GLN A 84 25.50 30.54 2.09
C GLN A 84 25.72 29.04 2.20
N LYS A 85 26.95 28.59 2.04
CA LYS A 85 27.32 27.17 1.94
C LYS A 85 26.97 26.38 3.21
N GLY A 86 27.21 26.92 4.40
CA GLY A 86 27.02 26.21 5.65
C GLY A 86 27.72 24.83 5.63
N ASP A 87 27.00 23.79 6.03
CA ASP A 87 27.50 22.39 6.04
C ASP A 87 27.38 21.67 4.69
N TRP A 88 26.86 22.33 3.68
CA TRP A 88 26.73 21.77 2.34
C TRP A 88 28.09 21.63 1.65
N GLN A 89 28.35 20.48 1.02
CA GLN A 89 29.58 20.19 0.30
C GLN A 89 29.33 20.13 -1.20
N PRO A 90 30.22 20.74 -2.03
CA PRO A 90 30.04 20.70 -3.48
C PRO A 90 30.17 19.27 -4.01
N ILE A 91 29.36 18.95 -5.01
CA ILE A 91 29.36 17.65 -5.69
C ILE A 91 29.17 17.85 -7.20
N LYS A 92 29.77 16.97 -8.01
CA LYS A 92 29.58 16.91 -9.45
C LYS A 92 29.11 15.51 -9.86
N VAL A 93 28.46 15.43 -11.00
CA VAL A 93 28.09 14.15 -11.59
C VAL A 93 29.35 13.39 -12.08
N ASP A 94 29.19 12.06 -12.14
CA ASP A 94 30.14 11.20 -12.83
C ASP A 94 30.01 11.30 -14.37
N SER A 95 30.80 10.52 -15.13
CA SER A 95 30.79 10.50 -16.59
C SER A 95 29.46 10.07 -17.21
N SER A 96 28.60 9.43 -16.44
CA SER A 96 27.24 9.03 -16.86
C SER A 96 26.16 10.06 -16.52
N GLY A 97 26.56 11.21 -15.96
CA GLY A 97 25.65 12.28 -15.54
C GLY A 97 24.87 11.97 -14.27
N VAL A 98 25.46 11.17 -13.37
CA VAL A 98 24.82 10.72 -12.12
C VAL A 98 25.55 11.32 -10.93
N PHE A 99 24.82 11.94 -10.00
CA PHE A 99 25.34 12.25 -8.67
C PHE A 99 25.40 10.94 -7.86
N SER A 100 26.60 10.53 -7.50
CA SER A 100 26.83 9.27 -6.77
C SER A 100 27.95 9.42 -5.74
N GLY A 101 28.09 8.43 -4.85
CA GLY A 101 29.16 8.39 -3.86
C GLY A 101 28.70 7.87 -2.51
N LYS A 102 29.65 7.65 -1.62
CA LYS A 102 29.35 7.13 -0.27
C LYS A 102 28.41 8.05 0.51
N ASP A 103 28.59 9.35 0.35
CA ASP A 103 27.85 10.38 1.07
C ASP A 103 26.40 10.51 0.57
N MET A 104 26.13 10.15 -0.68
CA MET A 104 24.78 10.21 -1.26
C MET A 104 23.78 9.22 -0.67
N ARG A 105 24.25 8.16 0.01
CA ARG A 105 23.34 7.17 0.65
C ARG A 105 22.57 7.70 1.87
N SER A 106 23.03 8.81 2.46
CA SER A 106 22.41 9.42 3.64
C SER A 106 22.38 10.94 3.54
N ALA A 107 22.31 11.50 2.32
CA ALA A 107 22.46 12.91 2.07
C ALA A 107 21.21 13.52 1.44
N PHE A 108 21.13 14.84 1.52
CA PHE A 108 20.33 15.66 0.63
C PHE A 108 21.22 16.16 -0.50
N LEU A 109 20.65 16.26 -1.69
CA LEU A 109 21.30 16.86 -2.86
C LEU A 109 20.54 18.14 -3.20
N PHE A 110 21.24 19.26 -3.25
CA PHE A 110 20.75 20.53 -3.76
C PHE A 110 21.30 20.80 -5.16
N THR A 111 20.43 21.24 -6.06
CA THR A 111 20.80 21.77 -7.39
C THR A 111 19.93 22.98 -7.70
N GLU A 112 20.35 23.80 -8.63
CA GLU A 112 19.56 24.95 -9.10
C GLU A 112 19.63 25.15 -10.61
N TYR A 113 18.64 25.85 -11.13
CA TYR A 113 18.59 26.28 -12.52
C TYR A 113 18.11 27.73 -12.60
N ASN A 114 18.90 28.60 -13.27
CA ASN A 114 18.54 30.01 -13.51
C ASN A 114 17.81 30.10 -14.86
N SER A 115 16.48 30.21 -14.80
CA SER A 115 15.65 30.27 -16.01
C SER A 115 15.54 31.70 -16.56
N PRO A 116 15.76 31.93 -17.87
CA PRO A 116 15.61 33.25 -18.46
C PRO A 116 14.16 33.74 -18.54
N LYS A 117 13.20 32.82 -18.45
CA LYS A 117 11.76 33.09 -18.56
C LYS A 117 10.92 32.12 -17.76
N GLU A 118 9.67 32.47 -17.52
CA GLU A 118 8.66 31.51 -17.05
C GLU A 118 8.30 30.52 -18.16
N GLN A 119 8.26 29.24 -17.86
CA GLN A 119 7.79 28.18 -18.77
C GLN A 119 7.46 26.90 -18.03
N ILE A 120 6.57 26.08 -18.59
CA ILE A 120 6.26 24.76 -18.05
C ILE A 120 7.28 23.75 -18.58
N VAL A 121 7.82 22.94 -17.67
CA VAL A 121 8.78 21.88 -17.97
C VAL A 121 8.40 20.62 -17.20
N LEU A 122 9.03 19.50 -17.55
CA LEU A 122 9.02 18.27 -16.79
C LEU A 122 10.37 18.15 -16.05
N LEU A 123 10.34 17.88 -14.76
CA LEU A 123 11.50 17.34 -14.05
C LEU A 123 11.47 15.83 -14.23
N GLU A 124 12.49 15.30 -14.91
CA GLU A 124 12.76 13.87 -14.97
C GLU A 124 13.87 13.55 -13.99
N THR A 125 13.61 12.68 -13.01
CA THR A 125 14.58 12.32 -11.97
C THR A 125 14.50 10.85 -11.62
N THR A 126 15.65 10.29 -11.21
CA THR A 126 15.78 8.93 -10.67
C THR A 126 16.63 8.96 -9.42
N GLY A 127 16.41 8.05 -8.50
CA GLY A 127 17.25 7.75 -7.34
C GLY A 127 16.92 8.47 -6.04
N GLY A 128 16.21 9.57 -6.05
CA GLY A 128 15.78 10.27 -4.83
C GLY A 128 14.49 9.69 -4.24
N THR A 129 14.34 9.74 -2.92
CA THR A 129 13.07 9.32 -2.26
C THR A 129 12.00 10.40 -2.38
N ARG A 130 12.40 11.66 -2.33
CA ARG A 130 11.55 12.85 -2.48
C ARG A 130 12.29 13.92 -3.23
N THR A 131 11.54 14.81 -3.86
CA THR A 131 12.07 15.95 -4.56
C THR A 131 11.33 17.21 -4.12
N TYR A 132 12.04 18.23 -3.65
CA TYR A 132 11.48 19.54 -3.41
C TYR A 132 11.76 20.43 -4.63
N ILE A 133 10.72 21.00 -5.21
CA ILE A 133 10.83 22.00 -6.28
C ILE A 133 10.38 23.34 -5.71
N ASN A 134 11.29 24.29 -5.58
CA ASN A 134 10.99 25.59 -4.99
C ASN A 134 10.29 25.51 -3.62
N GLY A 135 10.64 24.48 -2.81
CA GLY A 135 10.09 24.24 -1.47
C GLY A 135 8.81 23.37 -1.43
N PHE A 136 8.24 22.97 -2.56
CA PHE A 136 7.09 22.07 -2.61
C PHE A 136 7.53 20.61 -2.76
N PRO A 137 7.01 19.69 -1.94
CA PRO A 137 7.37 18.28 -2.03
C PRO A 137 6.68 17.59 -3.19
N HIS A 138 7.41 16.70 -3.83
CA HIS A 138 6.99 15.76 -4.85
C HIS A 138 7.56 14.37 -4.56
N GLU A 139 6.93 13.32 -5.07
CA GLU A 139 7.49 11.97 -5.01
C GLU A 139 8.76 11.87 -5.86
N GLY A 140 9.76 11.17 -5.34
CA GLY A 140 10.98 10.86 -6.07
C GLY A 140 10.89 9.53 -6.82
N ASP A 141 12.07 8.97 -7.16
CA ASP A 141 12.18 7.64 -7.77
C ASP A 141 13.03 6.72 -6.89
N HIS A 142 12.50 6.38 -5.73
CA HIS A 142 13.20 5.63 -4.68
C HIS A 142 13.78 4.28 -5.14
N TYR A 143 13.14 3.64 -6.12
CA TYR A 143 13.49 2.32 -6.63
C TYR A 143 14.10 2.34 -8.04
N ASP A 144 14.42 3.53 -8.58
CA ASP A 144 14.96 3.71 -9.94
C ASP A 144 14.06 3.10 -11.04
N PHE A 145 12.76 3.20 -10.91
CA PHE A 145 11.81 2.71 -11.91
C PHE A 145 11.82 3.52 -13.21
N GLY A 146 12.34 4.75 -13.18
CA GLY A 146 12.27 5.68 -14.29
C GLY A 146 10.87 6.26 -14.50
N TYR A 147 10.00 6.22 -13.51
CA TYR A 147 8.62 6.67 -13.62
C TYR A 147 8.40 8.11 -13.21
N THR A 148 9.37 8.76 -12.56
CA THR A 148 9.20 10.11 -12.03
C THR A 148 9.35 11.16 -13.14
N LEU A 149 8.21 11.74 -13.49
CA LEU A 149 8.03 12.87 -14.40
C LEU A 149 7.15 13.88 -13.70
N ILE A 150 7.67 15.05 -13.35
CA ILE A 150 6.97 16.08 -12.59
C ILE A 150 6.77 17.31 -13.47
N PRO A 151 5.56 17.58 -14.00
CA PRO A 151 5.27 18.84 -14.67
C PRO A 151 5.22 19.97 -13.64
N PHE A 152 5.95 21.05 -13.90
CA PHE A 152 5.91 22.24 -13.05
C PHE A 152 6.24 23.49 -13.83
N LYS A 153 5.96 24.65 -13.25
CA LYS A 153 6.23 25.95 -13.84
C LYS A 153 7.57 26.49 -13.32
N LEU A 154 8.57 26.60 -14.19
CA LEU A 154 9.78 27.33 -13.91
C LEU A 154 9.44 28.82 -13.72
N ARG A 155 9.97 29.42 -12.65
CA ARG A 155 9.97 30.85 -12.43
C ARG A 155 11.09 31.48 -13.24
N LYS A 156 10.94 32.73 -13.71
CA LYS A 156 12.08 33.52 -14.20
C LYS A 156 13.07 33.72 -13.05
N GLY A 157 14.36 33.48 -13.30
CA GLY A 157 15.40 33.49 -12.29
C GLY A 157 15.66 32.10 -11.69
N ILE A 158 16.15 32.06 -10.46
CA ILE A 158 16.61 30.83 -9.79
C ILE A 158 15.44 29.95 -9.39
N ASN A 159 15.52 28.68 -9.79
CA ASN A 159 14.67 27.59 -9.36
C ASN A 159 15.52 26.58 -8.60
N GLU A 160 15.06 26.17 -7.42
CA GLU A 160 15.78 25.34 -6.48
C GLU A 160 15.18 23.93 -6.44
N PHE A 161 16.08 22.93 -6.43
CA PHE A 161 15.72 21.53 -6.38
C PHE A 161 16.47 20.84 -5.25
N VAL A 162 15.77 20.20 -4.33
CA VAL A 162 16.39 19.39 -3.29
C VAL A 162 15.87 17.96 -3.38
N TYR A 163 16.77 17.00 -3.47
CA TYR A 163 16.47 15.60 -3.51
C TYR A 163 16.86 15.00 -2.17
N THR A 164 15.99 14.17 -1.60
CA THR A 164 16.34 13.42 -0.41
C THR A 164 16.98 12.08 -0.79
N LYS A 165 17.76 11.51 0.11
CA LYS A 165 18.45 10.24 -0.12
C LYS A 165 17.56 9.17 -0.75
N GLY A 166 18.09 8.46 -1.74
CA GLY A 166 17.48 7.29 -2.34
C GLY A 166 18.10 5.98 -1.86
N ARG A 167 17.43 4.88 -2.18
CA ARG A 167 17.87 3.52 -1.79
C ARG A 167 19.27 3.19 -2.31
N PHE A 168 19.60 3.63 -3.53
CA PHE A 168 20.84 3.24 -4.21
C PHE A 168 21.95 4.28 -4.08
N GLY A 169 21.72 5.38 -3.32
CA GLY A 169 22.74 6.43 -3.10
C GLY A 169 23.16 7.13 -4.37
N ARG A 170 22.24 7.34 -5.28
CA ARG A 170 22.50 8.03 -6.55
C ARG A 170 21.28 8.87 -6.95
N VAL A 171 21.51 9.96 -7.70
CA VAL A 171 20.47 10.80 -8.30
C VAL A 171 20.90 11.20 -9.70
N LYS A 172 20.00 11.07 -10.66
CA LYS A 172 20.13 11.66 -12.00
C LYS A 172 18.91 12.52 -12.25
N SER A 173 19.13 13.74 -12.76
CA SER A 173 18.03 14.67 -12.94
C SER A 173 18.26 15.59 -14.12
N LYS A 174 17.17 15.93 -14.82
CA LYS A 174 17.18 16.86 -15.96
C LYS A 174 15.83 17.57 -16.10
N LEU A 175 15.85 18.74 -16.74
CA LEU A 175 14.67 19.47 -17.16
C LEU A 175 14.38 19.17 -18.63
N VAL A 176 13.12 18.92 -18.95
CA VAL A 176 12.65 18.59 -20.29
C VAL A 176 11.50 19.54 -20.66
N VAL A 177 11.59 20.20 -21.81
CA VAL A 177 10.46 20.93 -22.38
C VAL A 177 9.52 19.92 -23.03
N PRO A 178 8.27 19.76 -22.57
CA PRO A 178 7.36 18.75 -23.11
C PRO A 178 7.09 19.01 -24.61
N SER A 179 7.04 17.95 -25.41
CA SER A 179 6.75 18.03 -26.86
C SER A 179 5.32 18.52 -27.13
N LYS A 180 4.39 18.19 -26.23
CA LYS A 180 3.01 18.67 -26.20
C LYS A 180 2.60 19.01 -24.78
N SER A 181 1.75 20.00 -24.63
CA SER A 181 1.22 20.38 -23.32
C SER A 181 0.33 19.30 -22.67
N ILE A 182 -0.28 18.43 -23.49
CA ILE A 182 -1.04 17.26 -23.05
C ILE A 182 -0.59 16.11 -23.94
N GLN A 183 -0.07 15.05 -23.33
CA GLN A 183 0.46 13.90 -24.07
C GLN A 183 0.46 12.61 -23.27
N PHE A 184 0.44 11.50 -23.99
CA PHE A 184 0.71 10.20 -23.41
C PHE A 184 2.19 10.03 -23.04
N THR A 185 2.48 9.16 -22.08
CA THR A 185 3.81 8.56 -21.90
C THR A 185 3.67 7.04 -21.80
N LYS A 186 4.60 6.33 -22.44
CA LYS A 186 4.64 4.85 -22.43
C LYS A 186 5.31 4.29 -21.18
N ARG A 187 5.78 5.15 -20.28
CA ARG A 187 6.36 4.71 -19.01
C ARG A 187 5.26 4.15 -18.13
N ASP A 188 5.46 2.95 -17.61
CA ASP A 188 4.56 2.33 -16.65
C ASP A 188 3.15 2.05 -17.19
N LEU A 189 3.05 1.27 -18.27
CA LEU A 189 1.79 0.73 -18.76
C LEU A 189 1.28 -0.40 -17.84
N THR A 190 -0.04 -0.49 -17.64
CA THR A 190 -0.67 -1.69 -17.09
C THR A 190 -1.59 -2.26 -18.14
N LEU A 191 -1.22 -3.41 -18.68
CA LEU A 191 -1.91 -4.05 -19.81
C LEU A 191 -2.32 -5.48 -19.45
N PRO A 192 -3.49 -5.95 -19.91
CA PRO A 192 -3.82 -7.38 -19.94
C PRO A 192 -3.14 -8.03 -21.14
N ASP A 193 -3.09 -9.36 -21.15
CA ASP A 193 -3.09 -10.08 -22.41
C ASP A 193 -4.51 -10.16 -22.98
N VAL A 194 -4.66 -10.15 -24.29
CA VAL A 194 -5.90 -10.45 -25.00
C VAL A 194 -6.01 -11.97 -25.09
N ILE A 195 -7.07 -12.54 -24.52
CA ILE A 195 -7.21 -13.99 -24.43
C ILE A 195 -8.11 -14.52 -25.54
N ASN A 196 -7.62 -15.51 -26.26
CA ASN A 196 -8.37 -16.17 -27.34
C ASN A 196 -9.70 -16.74 -26.83
N GLY A 197 -10.78 -16.46 -27.54
CA GLY A 197 -12.12 -16.91 -27.21
C GLY A 197 -12.86 -16.07 -26.17
N GLU A 198 -12.24 -15.04 -25.58
CA GLU A 198 -12.90 -14.08 -24.70
C GLU A 198 -13.43 -12.89 -25.52
N ASN A 199 -14.71 -12.54 -25.29
CA ASN A 199 -15.42 -11.52 -26.08
C ASN A 199 -15.68 -10.22 -25.30
N ASP A 200 -15.14 -10.10 -24.10
CA ASP A 200 -15.30 -8.91 -23.25
C ASP A 200 -14.09 -7.98 -23.31
N GLU A 201 -14.37 -6.67 -23.25
CA GLU A 201 -13.34 -5.66 -23.16
C GLU A 201 -12.58 -5.76 -21.82
N LYS A 202 -11.28 -5.61 -21.87
CA LYS A 202 -10.43 -5.65 -20.68
C LYS A 202 -10.03 -4.24 -20.23
N TRP A 203 -9.75 -4.08 -18.94
CA TRP A 203 -9.20 -2.85 -18.43
C TRP A 203 -7.69 -2.76 -18.72
N ALA A 204 -7.24 -1.55 -19.02
CA ALA A 204 -5.82 -1.20 -19.10
C ALA A 204 -5.61 0.22 -18.58
N SER A 205 -4.37 0.61 -18.35
CA SER A 205 -4.06 1.99 -17.99
C SER A 205 -2.78 2.50 -18.63
N VAL A 206 -2.80 3.81 -18.94
CA VAL A 206 -1.71 4.56 -19.54
C VAL A 206 -1.56 5.88 -18.80
N ARG A 207 -0.37 6.43 -18.77
CA ARG A 207 -0.14 7.74 -18.15
C ARG A 207 -0.36 8.86 -19.15
N VAL A 208 -1.06 9.92 -18.69
CA VAL A 208 -1.24 11.18 -19.41
C VAL A 208 -0.57 12.29 -18.63
N ILE A 209 0.30 13.03 -19.29
CA ILE A 209 0.97 14.24 -18.78
C ILE A 209 0.05 15.43 -19.05
N ASN A 210 -0.33 16.17 -18.01
CA ASN A 210 -0.94 17.48 -18.09
C ASN A 210 0.11 18.54 -17.76
N ALA A 211 0.80 19.07 -18.75
CA ALA A 211 1.73 20.18 -18.62
C ALA A 211 1.03 21.52 -18.88
N THR A 212 -0.16 21.71 -18.30
CA THR A 212 -0.92 22.97 -18.31
C THR A 212 -1.32 23.40 -16.92
N GLU A 213 -1.62 24.67 -16.72
CA GLU A 213 -2.16 25.21 -15.46
C GLU A 213 -3.69 25.00 -15.33
N LYS A 214 -4.30 24.16 -16.17
CA LYS A 214 -5.74 23.88 -16.17
C LYS A 214 -6.01 22.42 -15.86
N GLU A 215 -7.07 22.17 -15.13
CA GLU A 215 -7.58 20.82 -14.96
C GLU A 215 -8.16 20.30 -16.28
N LEU A 216 -7.89 19.04 -16.60
CA LEU A 216 -8.44 18.38 -17.78
C LEU A 216 -9.61 17.49 -17.36
N LYS A 217 -10.77 17.73 -17.97
CA LYS A 217 -11.99 16.97 -17.75
C LYS A 217 -12.61 16.51 -19.09
N ASN A 218 -13.40 15.44 -19.04
CA ASN A 218 -14.14 14.94 -20.19
C ASN A 218 -13.25 14.58 -21.38
N LEU A 219 -12.06 14.06 -21.13
CA LEU A 219 -11.22 13.48 -22.15
C LEU A 219 -11.71 12.07 -22.50
N VAL A 220 -11.53 11.64 -23.75
CA VAL A 220 -11.86 10.30 -24.19
C VAL A 220 -10.62 9.63 -24.79
N ILE A 221 -10.36 8.41 -24.38
CA ILE A 221 -9.37 7.53 -25.02
C ILE A 221 -10.14 6.56 -25.94
N LYS A 222 -9.80 6.62 -27.22
CA LYS A 222 -10.17 5.60 -28.19
C LYS A 222 -9.01 4.66 -28.39
N ALA A 223 -9.23 3.38 -28.09
CA ALA A 223 -8.27 2.29 -28.32
C ALA A 223 -8.65 1.54 -29.59
N LYS A 224 -7.65 1.17 -30.41
CA LYS A 224 -7.83 0.38 -31.63
C LYS A 224 -6.76 -0.68 -31.73
N LEU A 225 -7.15 -1.94 -31.84
CA LEU A 225 -6.24 -3.04 -32.14
C LEU A 225 -5.84 -3.03 -33.61
N SER A 226 -4.65 -3.55 -33.93
CA SER A 226 -4.20 -3.74 -35.33
C SER A 226 -5.11 -4.68 -36.13
N SER A 227 -5.87 -5.54 -35.47
CA SER A 227 -6.94 -6.38 -36.03
C SER A 227 -8.22 -5.61 -36.36
N GLY A 228 -8.35 -4.36 -35.97
CA GLY A 228 -9.41 -3.44 -36.37
C GLY A 228 -10.43 -3.09 -35.28
N GLU A 229 -10.54 -3.87 -34.20
CA GLU A 229 -11.51 -3.66 -33.13
C GLU A 229 -11.23 -2.37 -32.35
N THR A 230 -12.29 -1.71 -31.86
CA THR A 230 -12.16 -0.42 -31.15
C THR A 230 -12.99 -0.39 -29.88
N ALA A 231 -12.49 0.33 -28.87
CA ALA A 231 -13.19 0.66 -27.64
C ALA A 231 -12.99 2.14 -27.29
N ASN A 232 -13.96 2.76 -26.61
CA ASN A 232 -13.86 4.15 -26.17
C ASN A 232 -14.12 4.21 -24.67
N TYR A 233 -13.37 5.07 -23.98
CA TYR A 233 -13.57 5.29 -22.56
C TYR A 233 -13.31 6.75 -22.17
N ALA A 234 -14.28 7.35 -21.43
CA ALA A 234 -14.09 8.68 -20.84
C ALA A 234 -13.13 8.59 -19.65
N THR A 235 -12.04 9.35 -19.69
CA THR A 235 -11.02 9.29 -18.65
C THR A 235 -11.44 10.03 -17.38
N ASP A 236 -10.82 9.68 -16.26
CA ASP A 236 -10.89 10.45 -15.03
C ASP A 236 -10.22 11.83 -15.23
N ALA A 237 -10.62 12.84 -14.42
CA ALA A 237 -10.06 14.19 -14.49
C ALA A 237 -8.56 14.19 -14.12
N ILE A 238 -7.78 15.09 -14.72
CA ILE A 238 -6.34 15.22 -14.48
C ILE A 238 -6.05 16.63 -13.97
N MET A 239 -5.52 16.75 -12.76
CA MET A 239 -5.14 18.03 -12.16
C MET A 239 -4.19 18.84 -13.05
N PRO A 240 -4.09 20.18 -12.83
CA PRO A 240 -3.04 21.01 -13.42
C PRO A 240 -1.65 20.51 -13.05
N LEU A 241 -0.71 20.59 -13.97
CA LEU A 241 0.71 20.26 -13.75
C LEU A 241 0.86 18.89 -13.03
N PHE A 242 0.26 17.85 -13.62
CA PHE A 242 0.21 16.51 -13.01
C PHE A 242 0.33 15.40 -14.05
N VAL A 243 0.84 14.26 -13.65
CA VAL A 243 0.84 13.04 -14.47
C VAL A 243 -0.08 12.02 -13.81
N ARG A 244 -1.19 11.70 -14.48
CA ARG A 244 -2.15 10.70 -13.98
C ARG A 244 -2.10 9.43 -14.82
N LYS A 245 -2.16 8.28 -14.17
CA LYS A 245 -2.36 6.99 -14.80
C LYS A 245 -3.86 6.78 -14.94
N VAL A 246 -4.37 6.92 -16.17
CA VAL A 246 -5.80 6.84 -16.48
C VAL A 246 -6.14 5.50 -17.10
N LYS A 247 -7.31 4.98 -16.76
CA LYS A 247 -7.80 3.71 -17.28
C LYS A 247 -8.44 3.88 -18.66
N PHE A 248 -8.41 2.82 -19.45
CA PHE A 248 -9.10 2.70 -20.72
C PHE A 248 -9.52 1.25 -20.97
N LYS A 249 -10.30 1.01 -22.04
CA LYS A 249 -10.72 -0.31 -22.46
C LYS A 249 -9.88 -0.82 -23.62
N VAL A 250 -9.36 -2.04 -23.50
CA VAL A 250 -8.79 -2.83 -24.59
C VAL A 250 -9.93 -3.59 -25.24
N PRO A 251 -10.16 -3.45 -26.57
CA PRO A 251 -11.20 -4.21 -27.27
C PRO A 251 -10.95 -5.72 -27.19
N ALA A 252 -12.01 -6.51 -27.23
CA ALA A 252 -11.92 -7.95 -27.45
C ALA A 252 -11.51 -8.23 -28.91
N ALA A 253 -10.52 -9.10 -29.12
CA ALA A 253 -10.13 -9.56 -30.45
C ALA A 253 -11.13 -10.62 -30.97
N LYS A 254 -11.59 -10.46 -32.20
CA LYS A 254 -12.55 -11.37 -32.83
C LYS A 254 -11.91 -12.66 -33.38
N ALA A 255 -10.66 -12.54 -33.84
CA ALA A 255 -9.93 -13.67 -34.40
C ALA A 255 -8.98 -14.27 -33.35
N ASN A 256 -8.91 -15.61 -33.31
CA ASN A 256 -7.89 -16.29 -32.50
C ASN A 256 -6.52 -16.14 -33.15
N PHE A 257 -5.58 -15.65 -32.40
CA PHE A 257 -4.20 -15.45 -32.80
C PHE A 257 -3.28 -15.67 -31.59
N THR A 258 -2.05 -16.03 -31.81
CA THR A 258 -1.06 -16.08 -30.74
C THR A 258 0.17 -15.28 -31.17
N GLY A 259 0.46 -14.22 -30.44
CA GLY A 259 1.57 -13.32 -30.74
C GLY A 259 1.28 -11.87 -30.37
N GLU A 260 2.05 -10.98 -30.95
CA GLU A 260 1.97 -9.55 -30.67
C GLU A 260 0.97 -8.87 -31.61
N LEU A 261 0.03 -8.12 -31.01
CA LEU A 261 -0.79 -7.13 -31.66
C LEU A 261 -0.27 -5.74 -31.33
N LYS A 262 -0.63 -4.74 -32.12
CA LYS A 262 -0.47 -3.33 -31.78
C LYS A 262 -1.78 -2.76 -31.31
N ILE A 263 -1.72 -1.91 -30.28
CA ILE A 263 -2.84 -1.10 -29.84
C ILE A 263 -2.50 0.38 -30.02
N GLU A 264 -3.29 1.09 -30.81
CA GLU A 264 -3.23 2.54 -30.98
C GLU A 264 -4.19 3.18 -29.99
N LEU A 265 -3.73 4.18 -29.24
CA LEU A 265 -4.56 5.04 -28.41
C LEU A 265 -4.64 6.44 -29.02
N THR A 266 -5.83 6.97 -29.13
CA THR A 266 -6.11 8.36 -29.52
C THR A 266 -6.80 9.07 -28.36
N LEU A 267 -6.16 10.14 -27.83
CA LEU A 267 -6.73 11.03 -26.81
C LEU A 267 -7.49 12.15 -27.49
N THR A 268 -8.74 12.36 -27.14
CA THR A 268 -9.58 13.46 -27.66
C THR A 268 -10.19 14.26 -26.53
N ASP A 269 -10.56 15.52 -26.81
CA ASP A 269 -11.44 16.31 -25.97
C ASP A 269 -12.91 15.94 -26.19
N LYS A 270 -13.82 16.59 -25.46
CA LYS A 270 -15.26 16.37 -25.56
C LYS A 270 -15.87 16.68 -26.95
N SER A 271 -15.19 17.47 -27.77
CA SER A 271 -15.61 17.80 -29.15
C SER A 271 -15.12 16.77 -30.16
N GLY A 272 -14.32 15.79 -29.77
CA GLY A 272 -13.68 14.82 -30.64
C GLY A 272 -12.38 15.31 -31.27
N LYS A 273 -11.88 16.51 -30.90
CA LYS A 273 -10.59 17.01 -31.38
C LYS A 273 -9.46 16.16 -30.81
N VAL A 274 -8.60 15.65 -31.70
CA VAL A 274 -7.42 14.86 -31.31
C VAL A 274 -6.39 15.75 -30.59
N ILE A 275 -5.99 15.30 -29.41
CA ILE A 275 -4.97 15.95 -28.58
C ILE A 275 -3.64 15.25 -28.77
N ASP A 276 -3.63 13.90 -28.64
CA ASP A 276 -2.43 13.08 -28.76
C ASP A 276 -2.74 11.67 -29.26
N LYS A 277 -1.70 10.99 -29.76
CA LYS A 277 -1.75 9.58 -30.16
C LYS A 277 -0.50 8.86 -29.70
N THR A 278 -0.68 7.58 -29.38
CA THR A 278 0.43 6.67 -29.08
C THR A 278 0.07 5.26 -29.51
N GLU A 279 1.07 4.42 -29.73
CA GLU A 279 0.88 2.98 -29.97
C GLU A 279 1.89 2.18 -29.15
N PHE A 280 1.54 0.95 -28.80
CA PHE A 280 2.43 0.01 -28.13
C PHE A 280 1.97 -1.45 -28.39
N PRO A 281 2.88 -2.43 -28.16
CA PRO A 281 2.54 -3.83 -28.30
C PRO A 281 1.60 -4.29 -27.18
N ILE A 282 0.71 -5.24 -27.52
CA ILE A 282 -0.09 -6.03 -26.59
C ILE A 282 -0.08 -7.48 -27.05
N GLN A 283 0.00 -8.43 -26.11
CA GLN A 283 0.06 -9.85 -26.46
C GLN A 283 -1.34 -10.44 -26.58
N GLN A 284 -1.57 -11.26 -27.62
CA GLN A 284 -2.74 -12.14 -27.70
C GLN A 284 -2.29 -13.58 -27.44
N ARG A 285 -2.98 -14.28 -26.56
CA ARG A 285 -2.57 -15.58 -26.03
C ARG A 285 -3.74 -16.55 -25.92
N SER A 286 -3.42 -17.85 -25.92
CA SER A 286 -4.33 -18.88 -25.43
C SER A 286 -4.52 -18.76 -23.92
N ALA A 287 -5.71 -19.09 -23.43
CA ALA A 287 -5.98 -19.21 -21.99
C ALA A 287 -5.19 -20.34 -21.31
N THR A 288 -4.59 -21.25 -22.09
CA THR A 288 -3.84 -22.44 -21.61
C THR A 288 -2.36 -22.19 -21.34
N VAL A 289 -1.84 -21.00 -21.69
CA VAL A 289 -0.44 -20.63 -21.43
C VAL A 289 -0.36 -19.54 -20.37
N HIS A 290 0.83 -19.29 -19.82
CA HIS A 290 1.05 -18.17 -18.91
C HIS A 290 0.58 -16.86 -19.54
N HIS A 291 -0.25 -16.11 -18.82
CA HIS A 291 -0.82 -14.85 -19.29
C HIS A 291 -1.11 -13.87 -18.14
N GLU A 292 -1.43 -12.64 -18.50
CA GLU A 292 -1.71 -11.55 -17.57
C GLU A 292 -3.15 -11.09 -17.68
N ARG A 293 -3.77 -10.79 -16.56
CA ARG A 293 -5.13 -10.24 -16.47
C ARG A 293 -5.15 -8.99 -15.63
N THR A 294 -6.11 -8.13 -15.88
CA THR A 294 -6.28 -6.88 -15.18
C THR A 294 -7.64 -6.79 -14.50
N PHE A 295 -7.71 -6.00 -13.44
CA PHE A 295 -8.93 -5.68 -12.72
C PHE A 295 -8.87 -4.24 -12.22
N VAL A 296 -10.02 -3.71 -11.77
CA VAL A 296 -10.12 -2.39 -11.15
C VAL A 296 -10.17 -2.56 -9.65
N SER A 297 -9.20 -2.00 -8.95
CA SER A 297 -9.10 -2.07 -7.49
C SER A 297 -10.18 -1.22 -6.81
N LYS A 298 -10.77 -1.75 -5.74
CA LYS A 298 -11.74 -1.04 -4.91
C LYS A 298 -11.11 0.00 -3.99
N VAL A 299 -9.79 -0.01 -3.85
CA VAL A 299 -9.05 0.93 -3.02
C VAL A 299 -9.14 2.35 -3.57
N ASP A 300 -8.87 2.50 -4.88
CA ASP A 300 -8.65 3.80 -5.52
C ASP A 300 -9.10 3.85 -6.99
N ASN A 301 -9.84 2.84 -7.47
CA ASN A 301 -10.34 2.73 -8.83
C ASN A 301 -9.23 2.65 -9.91
N SER A 302 -7.99 2.34 -9.53
CA SER A 302 -6.87 2.10 -10.44
C SER A 302 -6.94 0.72 -11.08
N VAL A 303 -6.33 0.58 -12.26
CA VAL A 303 -6.16 -0.72 -12.90
C VAL A 303 -4.93 -1.42 -12.33
N GLN A 304 -5.15 -2.59 -11.74
CA GLN A 304 -4.11 -3.50 -11.27
C GLN A 304 -4.05 -4.74 -12.18
N TYR A 305 -2.99 -5.53 -12.08
CA TYR A 305 -2.86 -6.77 -12.84
C TYR A 305 -2.42 -7.93 -11.96
N TYR A 306 -2.58 -9.13 -12.47
CA TYR A 306 -2.01 -10.34 -11.92
C TYR A 306 -1.58 -11.28 -13.05
N SER A 307 -0.66 -12.18 -12.75
CA SER A 307 -0.14 -13.13 -13.72
C SER A 307 -0.55 -14.55 -13.35
N ILE A 308 -0.65 -15.42 -14.34
CA ILE A 308 -1.25 -16.73 -14.18
C ILE A 308 -0.38 -17.79 -14.83
N ALA A 309 -0.16 -18.89 -14.12
CA ALA A 309 0.21 -20.20 -14.64
C ALA A 309 -1.07 -21.08 -14.60
N PRO A 310 -1.83 -21.20 -15.71
CA PRO A 310 -3.10 -21.92 -15.71
C PRO A 310 -2.88 -23.42 -15.56
N ALA A 311 -3.89 -24.15 -15.06
CA ALA A 311 -3.86 -25.61 -15.02
C ALA A 311 -3.79 -26.18 -16.43
N LEU A 312 -3.09 -27.33 -16.60
CA LEU A 312 -2.96 -28.02 -17.89
C LEU A 312 -4.25 -28.71 -18.30
N GLU A 313 -5.03 -29.19 -17.33
CA GLU A 313 -6.29 -29.89 -17.57
C GLU A 313 -7.49 -29.00 -17.35
N SER A 314 -8.59 -29.26 -18.00
CA SER A 314 -9.87 -28.61 -17.84
C SER A 314 -10.63 -29.09 -16.59
N GLY A 315 -11.74 -28.39 -16.26
CA GLY A 315 -12.63 -28.72 -15.14
C GLY A 315 -12.29 -27.95 -13.86
N PRO A 316 -12.98 -28.25 -12.74
CA PRO A 316 -12.72 -27.62 -11.46
C PRO A 316 -11.31 -27.94 -10.96
N LYS A 317 -10.55 -26.90 -10.59
CA LYS A 317 -9.15 -27.01 -10.18
C LYS A 317 -8.90 -26.30 -8.85
N ALA A 318 -7.86 -26.69 -8.17
CA ALA A 318 -7.35 -25.94 -7.04
C ALA A 318 -6.83 -24.57 -7.45
N LEU A 319 -6.74 -23.63 -6.51
CA LEU A 319 -6.21 -22.30 -6.72
C LEU A 319 -5.07 -22.01 -5.73
N ILE A 320 -3.91 -21.66 -6.25
CA ILE A 320 -2.73 -21.29 -5.48
C ILE A 320 -2.48 -19.80 -5.68
N LEU A 321 -2.56 -19.02 -4.63
CA LEU A 321 -2.11 -17.63 -4.61
C LEU A 321 -0.61 -17.60 -4.33
N SER A 322 0.16 -16.99 -5.22
CA SER A 322 1.59 -16.80 -5.05
C SER A 322 1.92 -15.33 -4.86
N VAL A 323 2.76 -15.02 -3.88
CA VAL A 323 3.17 -13.67 -3.54
C VAL A 323 4.69 -13.54 -3.70
N HIS A 324 5.13 -12.51 -4.45
CA HIS A 324 6.52 -12.39 -4.92
C HIS A 324 7.46 -11.76 -3.90
N GLY A 325 8.76 -11.99 -4.08
CA GLY A 325 9.85 -11.36 -3.35
C GLY A 325 10.02 -9.87 -3.70
N ALA A 326 10.80 -9.15 -2.89
CA ALA A 326 11.13 -7.75 -3.16
C ALA A 326 11.81 -7.61 -4.54
N SER A 327 11.45 -6.56 -5.29
CA SER A 327 11.94 -6.28 -6.64
C SER A 327 11.48 -7.25 -7.75
N VAL A 328 10.64 -8.23 -7.45
CA VAL A 328 10.12 -9.18 -8.42
C VAL A 328 8.74 -8.73 -8.90
N GLU A 329 8.45 -8.90 -10.19
CA GLU A 329 7.12 -8.68 -10.74
C GLU A 329 6.27 -9.95 -10.70
N ALA A 330 4.95 -9.80 -10.62
CA ALA A 330 4.00 -10.91 -10.63
C ALA A 330 4.19 -11.85 -11.83
N ARG A 331 4.52 -11.29 -13.02
CA ARG A 331 4.80 -12.10 -14.23
C ARG A 331 6.00 -13.03 -14.06
N ASN A 332 7.04 -12.58 -13.39
CA ASN A 332 8.22 -13.37 -13.15
C ASN A 332 7.97 -14.43 -12.07
N GLN A 333 7.18 -14.06 -11.05
CA GLN A 333 6.72 -15.01 -10.04
C GLN A 333 5.90 -16.14 -10.66
N ALA A 334 4.94 -15.83 -11.52
CA ALA A 334 4.12 -16.86 -12.19
C ALA A 334 4.96 -17.77 -13.10
N ARG A 335 5.94 -17.21 -13.81
CA ARG A 335 6.83 -17.97 -14.72
C ARG A 335 7.82 -18.89 -14.03
N ALA A 336 8.12 -18.65 -12.75
CA ALA A 336 8.95 -19.55 -11.95
C ALA A 336 8.25 -20.89 -11.63
N TYR A 337 6.95 -20.99 -11.89
CA TYR A 337 6.19 -22.23 -11.72
C TYR A 337 5.97 -22.93 -13.07
N LYS A 338 6.24 -24.21 -13.12
CA LYS A 338 5.68 -25.09 -14.15
C LYS A 338 4.18 -25.23 -13.94
N GLN A 339 3.43 -25.22 -15.03
CA GLN A 339 2.00 -25.46 -14.98
C GLN A 339 1.70 -26.81 -14.30
N LYS A 340 0.64 -26.86 -13.51
CA LYS A 340 0.16 -28.05 -12.82
C LYS A 340 -1.08 -28.60 -13.55
N ASP A 341 -1.30 -29.87 -13.51
CA ASP A 341 -2.50 -30.54 -14.02
C ASP A 341 -3.75 -30.24 -13.16
N TRP A 342 -3.55 -30.04 -11.86
CA TRP A 342 -4.58 -30.01 -10.84
C TRP A 342 -4.86 -28.62 -10.26
N ALA A 343 -4.05 -27.61 -10.53
CA ALA A 343 -4.16 -26.28 -9.91
C ALA A 343 -3.80 -25.12 -10.86
N HIS A 344 -4.54 -24.03 -10.75
CA HIS A 344 -4.11 -22.72 -11.26
C HIS A 344 -3.21 -22.04 -10.24
N ILE A 345 -2.13 -21.37 -10.69
CA ILE A 345 -1.29 -20.54 -9.83
C ILE A 345 -1.46 -19.08 -10.30
N VAL A 346 -1.87 -18.22 -9.38
CA VAL A 346 -2.04 -16.78 -9.65
C VAL A 346 -1.08 -15.98 -8.82
N ALA A 347 -0.36 -15.05 -9.44
CA ALA A 347 0.61 -14.19 -8.79
C ALA A 347 0.08 -12.76 -8.71
N ALA A 348 -0.10 -12.25 -7.49
CA ALA A 348 -0.47 -10.88 -7.21
C ALA A 348 0.74 -9.93 -7.33
N THR A 349 0.51 -8.61 -7.39
CA THR A 349 1.55 -7.60 -7.64
C THR A 349 2.07 -6.90 -6.41
N ASN A 350 1.43 -7.07 -5.23
CA ASN A 350 1.68 -6.17 -4.08
C ASN A 350 1.52 -4.69 -4.49
N ARG A 351 0.76 -4.43 -5.55
CA ARG A 351 0.59 -3.19 -6.31
C ARG A 351 1.87 -2.69 -7.02
N ARG A 352 3.06 -3.12 -6.59
CA ARG A 352 4.39 -2.83 -7.16
C ARG A 352 5.41 -3.87 -6.69
N PRO A 353 6.56 -4.05 -7.37
CA PRO A 353 7.59 -5.02 -7.00
C PRO A 353 8.14 -4.87 -5.57
N PHE A 354 8.16 -3.64 -5.03
CA PHE A 354 8.45 -3.40 -3.61
C PHE A 354 7.18 -3.14 -2.80
N GLY A 355 6.17 -2.55 -3.42
CA GLY A 355 4.82 -2.31 -2.94
C GLY A 355 4.72 -1.96 -1.45
N PHE A 356 3.93 -2.74 -0.73
CA PHE A 356 3.58 -2.52 0.68
C PHE A 356 4.00 -3.70 1.57
N ASN A 357 5.01 -4.48 1.19
CA ASN A 357 5.50 -5.64 1.95
C ASN A 357 4.39 -6.69 2.24
N TRP A 358 3.39 -6.80 1.36
CA TRP A 358 2.18 -7.63 1.52
C TRP A 358 1.27 -7.24 2.68
N GLU A 359 1.56 -6.13 3.35
CA GLU A 359 0.71 -5.53 4.37
C GLU A 359 -0.21 -4.47 3.76
N ASP A 360 -1.11 -3.88 4.54
CA ASP A 360 -2.01 -2.81 4.10
C ASP A 360 -2.59 -3.01 2.68
N TRP A 361 -2.22 -2.15 1.71
CA TRP A 361 -2.73 -2.23 0.34
C TRP A 361 -2.15 -3.40 -0.47
N GLY A 362 -0.98 -3.92 -0.09
CA GLY A 362 -0.44 -5.17 -0.65
C GLY A 362 -1.28 -6.38 -0.25
N ARG A 363 -1.74 -6.41 1.02
CA ARG A 363 -2.69 -7.40 1.52
C ARG A 363 -4.02 -7.33 0.74
N ILE A 364 -4.53 -6.11 0.55
CA ILE A 364 -5.79 -5.91 -0.19
C ILE A 364 -5.63 -6.36 -1.64
N ASP A 365 -4.53 -6.01 -2.30
CA ASP A 365 -4.21 -6.45 -3.67
C ASP A 365 -4.22 -7.99 -3.78
N ALA A 366 -3.54 -8.68 -2.87
CA ALA A 366 -3.50 -10.14 -2.84
C ALA A 366 -4.90 -10.76 -2.73
N MET A 367 -5.76 -10.20 -1.87
CA MET A 367 -7.12 -10.68 -1.68
C MET A 367 -8.06 -10.28 -2.83
N GLU A 368 -7.87 -9.11 -3.46
CA GLU A 368 -8.56 -8.73 -4.69
C GLU A 368 -8.21 -9.70 -5.82
N VAL A 369 -6.93 -10.04 -6.01
CA VAL A 369 -6.46 -11.03 -7.01
C VAL A 369 -7.07 -12.40 -6.75
N LEU A 370 -7.08 -12.86 -5.48
CA LEU A 370 -7.70 -14.13 -5.13
C LEU A 370 -9.20 -14.14 -5.48
N ALA A 371 -9.90 -13.04 -5.21
CA ALA A 371 -11.32 -12.90 -5.52
C ALA A 371 -11.58 -12.83 -7.04
N GLU A 372 -10.75 -12.10 -7.78
CA GLU A 372 -10.85 -12.02 -9.24
C GLU A 372 -10.57 -13.39 -9.91
N ALA A 373 -9.52 -14.09 -9.45
CA ALA A 373 -9.22 -15.43 -9.95
C ALA A 373 -10.38 -16.41 -9.73
N LYS A 374 -11.01 -16.39 -8.55
CA LYS A 374 -12.19 -17.24 -8.26
C LYS A 374 -13.42 -16.91 -9.10
N LYS A 375 -13.53 -15.72 -9.69
CA LYS A 375 -14.60 -15.37 -10.65
C LYS A 375 -14.30 -15.88 -12.06
N VAL A 376 -13.02 -15.87 -12.44
CA VAL A 376 -12.59 -16.20 -13.80
C VAL A 376 -12.41 -17.70 -14.00
N PHE A 377 -11.86 -18.39 -12.99
CA PHE A 377 -11.55 -19.80 -13.06
C PHE A 377 -12.58 -20.64 -12.33
N ASN A 378 -12.87 -21.82 -12.88
CA ASN A 378 -13.68 -22.82 -12.21
C ASN A 378 -12.85 -23.50 -11.09
N THR A 379 -12.91 -22.91 -9.88
CA THR A 379 -12.07 -23.36 -8.77
C THR A 379 -12.83 -24.23 -7.78
N ILE A 380 -12.11 -25.11 -7.07
CA ILE A 380 -12.60 -25.87 -5.92
C ILE A 380 -12.36 -25.02 -4.67
N PRO A 381 -13.40 -24.42 -4.04
CA PRO A 381 -13.22 -23.45 -2.95
C PRO A 381 -12.40 -23.96 -1.77
N ALA A 382 -12.58 -25.24 -1.40
CA ALA A 382 -11.85 -25.89 -0.32
C ALA A 382 -10.36 -26.15 -0.62
N GLN A 383 -9.96 -26.05 -1.88
CA GLN A 383 -8.57 -26.25 -2.34
C GLN A 383 -7.94 -24.93 -2.74
N THR A 384 -7.85 -24.00 -1.80
CA THR A 384 -7.19 -22.71 -1.97
C THR A 384 -5.92 -22.70 -1.13
N TYR A 385 -4.78 -22.37 -1.75
CA TYR A 385 -3.46 -22.41 -1.11
C TYR A 385 -2.72 -21.09 -1.27
N LEU A 386 -1.70 -20.88 -0.45
CA LEU A 386 -0.88 -19.67 -0.47
C LEU A 386 0.60 -20.03 -0.39
N THR A 387 1.43 -19.40 -1.23
CA THR A 387 2.88 -19.55 -1.19
C THR A 387 3.59 -18.28 -1.61
N GLY A 388 4.86 -18.15 -1.27
CA GLY A 388 5.66 -17.00 -1.69
C GLY A 388 7.08 -17.07 -1.16
N HIS A 389 7.97 -16.30 -1.77
CA HIS A 389 9.40 -16.32 -1.51
C HIS A 389 9.89 -14.97 -0.97
N SER A 390 10.82 -14.99 -0.02
CA SER A 390 11.47 -13.78 0.51
C SER A 390 10.47 -12.82 1.16
N MET A 391 10.32 -11.59 0.67
CA MET A 391 9.24 -10.69 1.06
C MET A 391 7.86 -11.36 0.85
N GLY A 392 7.71 -12.20 -0.19
CA GLY A 392 6.50 -13.01 -0.39
C GLY A 392 6.37 -14.15 0.63
N GLY A 393 7.49 -14.65 1.15
CA GLY A 393 7.47 -15.58 2.28
C GLY A 393 6.92 -14.93 3.55
N HIS A 394 7.30 -13.68 3.84
CA HIS A 394 6.64 -12.85 4.84
C HIS A 394 5.16 -12.67 4.52
N GLY A 395 4.84 -12.29 3.29
CA GLY A 395 3.45 -12.16 2.83
C GLY A 395 2.63 -13.44 3.03
N THR A 396 3.25 -14.61 2.84
CA THR A 396 2.62 -15.91 3.09
C THR A 396 2.29 -16.12 4.57
N TRP A 397 3.22 -15.81 5.47
CA TRP A 397 2.96 -15.82 6.91
C TRP A 397 1.86 -14.82 7.27
N PHE A 398 1.99 -13.58 6.84
CA PHE A 398 1.08 -12.50 7.21
C PHE A 398 -0.34 -12.74 6.68
N LEU A 399 -0.51 -13.09 5.41
CA LEU A 399 -1.82 -13.37 4.82
C LEU A 399 -2.45 -14.65 5.40
N GLY A 400 -1.64 -15.69 5.64
CA GLY A 400 -2.10 -16.94 6.27
C GLY A 400 -2.65 -16.71 7.67
N THR A 401 -1.93 -15.98 8.53
CA THR A 401 -2.36 -15.67 9.89
C THR A 401 -3.52 -14.66 9.94
N THR A 402 -3.59 -13.77 8.94
CA THR A 402 -4.66 -12.75 8.84
C THR A 402 -5.99 -13.37 8.36
N TYR A 403 -5.91 -14.39 7.49
CA TYR A 403 -7.08 -15.03 6.86
C TYR A 403 -7.07 -16.55 7.05
N PRO A 404 -7.10 -17.05 8.30
CA PRO A 404 -6.85 -18.46 8.59
C PRO A 404 -7.81 -19.41 7.89
N SER A 405 -9.08 -19.03 7.73
CA SER A 405 -10.11 -19.86 7.08
C SER A 405 -10.15 -19.72 5.54
N LYS A 406 -9.17 -19.03 4.92
CA LYS A 406 -9.13 -18.83 3.46
C LYS A 406 -8.18 -19.78 2.73
N PHE A 407 -7.26 -20.40 3.44
CA PHE A 407 -6.22 -21.24 2.85
C PHE A 407 -6.18 -22.61 3.52
N ALA A 408 -6.24 -23.67 2.72
CA ALA A 408 -6.09 -25.06 3.19
C ALA A 408 -4.68 -25.31 3.72
N ALA A 409 -3.70 -24.70 3.07
CA ALA A 409 -2.30 -24.70 3.49
C ALA A 409 -1.55 -23.47 2.98
N ILE A 410 -0.45 -23.17 3.65
CA ILE A 410 0.50 -22.12 3.27
C ILE A 410 1.91 -22.69 3.13
N ALA A 411 2.71 -22.09 2.22
CA ALA A 411 4.11 -22.48 2.06
C ALA A 411 5.02 -21.25 2.00
N PRO A 412 5.46 -20.72 3.15
CA PRO A 412 6.45 -19.63 3.21
C PRO A 412 7.84 -20.14 2.85
N CYS A 413 8.44 -19.57 1.77
CA CYS A 413 9.77 -19.94 1.27
C CYS A 413 10.77 -18.82 1.55
N ALA A 414 11.99 -19.15 2.01
CA ALA A 414 13.08 -18.22 2.35
C ALA A 414 12.57 -17.00 3.13
N SER A 415 11.81 -17.23 4.20
CA SER A 415 10.88 -16.27 4.78
C SER A 415 11.33 -15.72 6.14
N TYR A 416 10.83 -14.54 6.47
CA TYR A 416 10.85 -13.97 7.82
C TYR A 416 9.39 -13.71 8.28
N PRO A 417 9.05 -13.95 9.56
CA PRO A 417 7.67 -13.77 10.04
C PRO A 417 7.29 -12.30 10.23
N ASP A 418 8.16 -11.49 10.85
CA ASP A 418 7.90 -10.09 11.16
C ASP A 418 9.00 -9.20 10.59
N ILE A 419 8.61 -8.17 9.83
CA ILE A 419 9.57 -7.17 9.35
C ILE A 419 10.23 -6.41 10.50
N ALA A 420 9.55 -6.28 11.62
CA ALA A 420 10.04 -5.57 12.78
C ALA A 420 11.27 -6.22 13.44
N THR A 421 11.41 -7.53 13.33
CA THR A 421 12.54 -8.31 13.87
C THR A 421 13.49 -8.79 12.78
N TYR A 422 13.17 -8.54 11.50
CA TYR A 422 14.00 -8.92 10.38
C TYR A 422 15.33 -8.15 10.39
N GLY A 423 16.45 -8.88 10.47
CA GLY A 423 17.79 -8.31 10.47
C GLY A 423 18.27 -7.76 11.82
N PHE A 424 17.52 -8.01 12.92
CA PHE A 424 17.92 -7.70 14.29
C PHE A 424 18.16 -8.99 15.10
N ASP A 425 19.04 -8.91 16.09
CA ASP A 425 19.21 -9.99 17.06
C ASP A 425 17.97 -10.10 17.96
N LYS A 426 17.79 -11.28 18.59
CA LYS A 426 16.67 -11.52 19.53
C LYS A 426 16.59 -10.40 20.57
N GLY A 427 15.47 -9.67 20.56
CA GLY A 427 15.19 -8.57 21.48
C GLY A 427 15.53 -7.17 20.98
N ASP A 428 16.33 -7.01 19.91
CA ASP A 428 16.57 -5.73 19.26
C ASP A 428 15.48 -5.46 18.22
N GLU A 429 14.35 -4.97 18.67
CA GLU A 429 13.27 -4.58 17.77
C GLU A 429 13.50 -3.18 17.22
N MET A 430 13.14 -2.95 15.96
CA MET A 430 12.97 -1.62 15.38
C MET A 430 12.02 -0.72 16.22
N HIS A 431 11.38 -1.33 17.22
CA HIS A 431 10.43 -0.75 18.15
C HIS A 431 11.02 0.05 19.28
N ASP A 432 12.29 -0.02 19.59
CA ASP A 432 12.88 0.86 20.63
C ASP A 432 12.63 2.33 20.33
N MET A 433 12.49 2.65 19.04
CA MET A 433 12.07 3.99 18.60
C MET A 433 10.64 4.36 18.99
N PHE A 434 9.78 3.37 19.17
CA PHE A 434 8.35 3.57 19.47
C PHE A 434 7.99 3.23 20.92
N LYS A 435 8.89 2.68 21.72
CA LYS A 435 8.63 2.27 23.12
C LYS A 435 8.03 3.41 23.97
N ALA A 436 8.41 4.66 23.68
CA ALA A 436 7.92 5.82 24.40
C ALA A 436 6.51 6.29 23.98
N TYR A 437 5.94 5.74 22.91
CA TYR A 437 4.68 6.19 22.31
C TYR A 437 3.79 4.99 22.02
N GLU A 438 3.15 4.51 23.07
CA GLU A 438 2.33 3.31 23.05
C GLU A 438 1.28 3.28 21.90
N PRO A 439 0.53 4.37 21.59
CA PRO A 439 -0.44 4.35 20.50
C PRO A 439 0.17 4.04 19.12
N ILE A 440 1.39 4.51 18.86
CA ILE A 440 2.10 4.26 17.61
C ILE A 440 2.54 2.80 17.54
N LYS A 441 3.10 2.27 18.64
CA LYS A 441 3.49 0.86 18.75
C LYS A 441 2.27 -0.06 18.54
N ARG A 442 1.18 0.22 19.24
CA ARG A 442 -0.04 -0.59 19.20
C ARG A 442 -0.68 -0.59 17.81
N SER A 443 -0.67 0.53 17.08
CA SER A 443 -1.21 0.61 15.71
C SER A 443 -0.49 -0.32 14.71
N ALA A 444 0.71 -0.81 15.03
CA ALA A 444 1.49 -1.74 14.20
C ALA A 444 1.28 -3.22 14.58
N ASN A 445 0.48 -3.53 15.60
CA ASN A 445 0.30 -4.91 16.10
C ASN A 445 -0.28 -5.86 15.06
N SER A 446 -1.07 -5.38 14.10
CA SER A 446 -1.64 -6.22 13.03
C SER A 446 -0.59 -6.90 12.14
N GLY A 447 0.64 -6.36 12.08
CA GLY A 447 1.77 -6.95 11.34
C GLY A 447 2.60 -7.94 12.16
N ARG A 448 2.18 -8.30 13.39
CA ARG A 448 2.94 -9.19 14.30
C ARG A 448 2.57 -10.65 14.10
N VAL A 449 3.11 -11.28 13.09
CA VAL A 449 2.82 -12.69 12.74
C VAL A 449 3.05 -13.63 13.92
N ARG A 450 4.16 -13.47 14.65
CA ARG A 450 4.46 -14.34 15.82
C ARG A 450 3.37 -14.34 16.87
N SER A 451 2.68 -13.22 17.06
CA SER A 451 1.57 -13.09 18.00
C SER A 451 0.24 -13.61 17.45
N LEU A 452 0.18 -13.91 16.15
CA LEU A 452 -1.03 -14.33 15.44
C LEU A 452 -0.92 -15.77 14.90
N VAL A 453 0.20 -16.44 15.09
CA VAL A 453 0.52 -17.73 14.46
C VAL A 453 -0.41 -18.86 14.88
N GLN A 454 -1.06 -18.77 16.05
CA GLN A 454 -2.06 -19.73 16.53
C GLN A 454 -3.24 -19.86 15.55
N ASN A 455 -3.53 -18.81 14.78
CA ASN A 455 -4.57 -18.82 13.75
C ASN A 455 -4.34 -19.89 12.67
N LEU A 456 -3.12 -20.39 12.50
CA LEU A 456 -2.79 -21.42 11.52
C LEU A 456 -3.16 -22.84 11.95
N LYS A 457 -3.70 -23.05 13.15
CA LYS A 457 -3.98 -24.40 13.72
C LYS A 457 -4.75 -25.33 12.78
N GLN A 458 -5.62 -24.77 11.94
CA GLN A 458 -6.45 -25.53 11.00
C GLN A 458 -5.86 -25.62 9.59
N SER A 459 -4.80 -24.87 9.27
CA SER A 459 -4.18 -24.82 7.94
C SER A 459 -2.85 -25.60 7.94
N GLY A 460 -2.57 -26.39 6.92
CA GLY A 460 -1.25 -27.01 6.77
C GLY A 460 -0.15 -25.95 6.57
N VAL A 461 1.04 -26.16 7.09
CA VAL A 461 2.20 -25.26 6.90
C VAL A 461 3.39 -26.03 6.34
N TYR A 462 3.94 -25.59 5.21
CA TYR A 462 5.16 -26.14 4.64
C TYR A 462 6.25 -25.07 4.60
N MET A 463 7.25 -25.15 5.43
CA MET A 463 8.38 -24.19 5.47
C MET A 463 9.54 -24.71 4.61
N LEU A 464 9.97 -23.90 3.63
CA LEU A 464 11.12 -24.17 2.76
C LEU A 464 12.16 -23.06 2.90
N HIS A 465 13.43 -23.42 3.17
CA HIS A 465 14.49 -22.42 3.29
C HIS A 465 15.84 -23.01 2.87
N GLY A 466 16.68 -22.22 2.20
CA GLY A 466 18.06 -22.61 1.93
C GLY A 466 18.91 -22.49 3.20
N ASP A 467 19.72 -23.50 3.52
CA ASP A 467 20.53 -23.50 4.74
C ASP A 467 21.75 -22.56 4.67
N ALA A 468 22.11 -22.13 3.45
CA ALA A 468 23.15 -21.14 3.19
C ALA A 468 22.62 -19.74 2.89
N ASP A 469 21.33 -19.46 3.15
CA ASP A 469 20.71 -18.15 2.85
C ASP A 469 21.35 -17.04 3.68
N SER A 470 22.09 -16.16 3.00
CA SER A 470 22.77 -15.00 3.58
C SER A 470 21.91 -13.73 3.54
N THR A 471 20.75 -13.76 2.91
CA THR A 471 19.83 -12.62 2.76
C THR A 471 18.75 -12.63 3.84
N VAL A 472 18.05 -13.75 3.98
CA VAL A 472 17.12 -14.00 5.08
C VAL A 472 17.73 -15.11 5.94
N PRO A 473 18.25 -14.78 7.13
CA PRO A 473 18.92 -15.76 7.96
C PRO A 473 18.01 -16.96 8.27
N ILE A 474 18.54 -18.17 8.15
CA ILE A 474 17.84 -19.43 8.43
C ILE A 474 17.25 -19.49 9.85
N SER A 475 17.82 -18.71 10.79
CA SER A 475 17.33 -18.60 12.15
C SER A 475 15.87 -18.14 12.22
N GLN A 476 15.41 -17.33 11.25
CA GLN A 476 14.02 -16.84 11.19
C GLN A 476 13.02 -17.99 11.05
N VAL A 477 13.30 -18.95 10.16
CA VAL A 477 12.40 -20.08 9.95
C VAL A 477 12.60 -21.18 11.00
N ARG A 478 13.81 -21.37 11.54
CA ARG A 478 14.08 -22.28 12.66
C ARG A 478 13.27 -21.87 13.90
N GLU A 479 13.21 -20.58 14.21
CA GLU A 479 12.36 -20.05 15.28
C GLU A 479 10.88 -20.38 15.04
N MET A 480 10.40 -20.19 13.81
CA MET A 480 9.00 -20.51 13.48
C MET A 480 8.71 -22.01 13.58
N ARG A 481 9.66 -22.87 13.21
CA ARG A 481 9.55 -24.31 13.43
C ARG A 481 9.41 -24.65 14.92
N GLU A 482 10.22 -24.01 15.77
CA GLU A 482 10.12 -24.18 17.22
C GLU A 482 8.75 -23.76 17.75
N ILE A 483 8.26 -22.58 17.34
CA ILE A 483 6.95 -22.07 17.73
C ILE A 483 5.84 -23.03 17.30
N LEU A 484 5.80 -23.41 16.01
CA LEU A 484 4.78 -24.34 15.49
C LEU A 484 4.84 -25.70 16.20
N GLY A 485 6.03 -26.18 16.51
CA GLY A 485 6.24 -27.46 17.23
C GLY A 485 5.58 -27.52 18.61
N THR A 486 5.20 -26.40 19.20
CA THR A 486 4.52 -26.36 20.49
C THR A 486 3.02 -26.63 20.42
N PHE A 487 2.37 -26.42 19.25
CA PHE A 487 0.90 -26.52 19.16
C PHE A 487 0.36 -27.04 17.83
N HIS A 488 1.13 -26.94 16.73
CA HIS A 488 0.61 -27.19 15.40
C HIS A 488 0.78 -28.65 14.98
N PRO A 489 -0.31 -29.40 14.68
CA PRO A 489 -0.23 -30.83 14.41
C PRO A 489 0.21 -31.16 12.98
N ASN A 490 0.16 -30.22 12.03
CA ASN A 490 0.27 -30.47 10.61
C ASN A 490 1.19 -29.47 9.91
N PHE A 491 2.50 -29.62 10.13
CA PHE A 491 3.49 -28.81 9.40
C PHE A 491 4.67 -29.64 8.93
N CYS A 492 5.28 -29.18 7.83
CA CYS A 492 6.54 -29.69 7.29
C CYS A 492 7.60 -28.59 7.35
N TYR A 493 8.83 -28.99 7.57
CA TYR A 493 9.98 -28.11 7.53
C TYR A 493 11.11 -28.77 6.73
N TYR A 494 11.67 -28.04 5.77
CA TYR A 494 12.78 -28.51 4.96
C TYR A 494 13.82 -27.42 4.76
N GLU A 495 15.07 -27.72 5.14
CA GLU A 495 16.24 -26.90 4.81
C GLU A 495 16.86 -27.46 3.52
N TYR A 496 16.91 -26.65 2.48
CA TYR A 496 17.50 -27.07 1.20
C TYR A 496 19.02 -27.03 1.32
N PRO A 497 19.73 -28.18 1.17
CA PRO A 497 21.16 -28.25 1.41
C PRO A 497 21.96 -27.39 0.43
N GLY A 498 22.82 -26.50 0.95
CA GLY A 498 23.62 -25.55 0.18
C GLY A 498 22.79 -24.48 -0.55
N GLY A 499 21.49 -24.38 -0.28
CA GLY A 499 20.63 -23.38 -0.88
C GLY A 499 20.92 -21.99 -0.32
N GLU A 500 21.25 -21.06 -1.19
CA GLU A 500 21.31 -19.63 -0.87
C GLU A 500 19.89 -19.02 -0.88
N HIS A 501 19.76 -17.71 -0.95
CA HIS A 501 18.43 -17.05 -0.98
C HIS A 501 17.59 -17.44 -2.20
N TRP A 502 18.23 -17.69 -3.35
CA TRP A 502 17.60 -18.20 -4.56
C TRP A 502 18.46 -19.29 -5.18
N TYR A 503 17.94 -20.50 -5.27
CA TYR A 503 18.61 -21.68 -5.82
C TYR A 503 17.84 -22.24 -7.03
N GLY A 504 17.40 -21.34 -7.92
CA GLY A 504 16.58 -21.64 -9.08
C GLY A 504 15.10 -21.80 -8.74
N ASP A 505 14.33 -22.31 -9.68
CA ASP A 505 12.86 -22.42 -9.52
C ASP A 505 12.46 -23.31 -8.33
N HIS A 506 13.34 -24.20 -7.86
CA HIS A 506 13.12 -24.98 -6.64
C HIS A 506 12.91 -24.12 -5.39
N SER A 507 13.31 -22.86 -5.40
CA SER A 507 13.03 -21.91 -4.32
C SER A 507 11.52 -21.64 -4.13
N VAL A 508 10.71 -21.94 -5.15
CA VAL A 508 9.25 -21.75 -5.15
C VAL A 508 8.51 -22.93 -5.78
N ASP A 509 9.03 -23.53 -6.87
CA ASP A 509 8.43 -24.69 -7.56
C ASP A 509 8.99 -26.01 -7.04
N TRP A 510 8.99 -26.16 -5.71
CA TRP A 510 9.47 -27.33 -5.01
C TRP A 510 8.39 -28.41 -4.95
N PHE A 511 8.59 -29.53 -5.65
CA PHE A 511 7.60 -30.60 -5.79
C PHE A 511 6.94 -31.04 -4.48
N PRO A 512 7.66 -31.24 -3.34
CA PRO A 512 7.03 -31.64 -2.09
C PRO A 512 6.02 -30.66 -1.52
N ILE A 513 6.11 -29.34 -1.80
CA ILE A 513 5.10 -28.35 -1.42
C ILE A 513 3.77 -28.69 -2.07
N PHE A 514 3.78 -29.02 -3.37
CA PHE A 514 2.55 -29.31 -4.13
C PHE A 514 1.93 -30.64 -3.74
N GLU A 515 2.75 -31.65 -3.42
CA GLU A 515 2.27 -32.91 -2.86
C GLU A 515 1.70 -32.74 -1.45
N PHE A 516 2.24 -31.86 -0.65
CA PHE A 516 1.69 -31.47 0.64
C PHE A 516 0.35 -30.76 0.44
N PHE A 517 0.24 -29.81 -0.47
CA PHE A 517 -0.98 -29.07 -0.76
C PHE A 517 -2.13 -29.98 -1.20
N LYS A 518 -1.89 -30.94 -2.09
CA LYS A 518 -2.91 -31.91 -2.56
C LYS A 518 -3.64 -32.65 -1.43
N ARG A 519 -2.99 -32.79 -0.28
CA ARG A 519 -3.54 -33.52 0.90
C ARG A 519 -4.31 -32.61 1.84
N GLN A 520 -4.35 -31.29 1.57
CA GLN A 520 -4.96 -30.32 2.46
C GLN A 520 -6.24 -29.77 1.85
N THR A 521 -7.24 -29.59 2.69
CA THR A 521 -8.51 -28.93 2.32
C THR A 521 -8.93 -27.99 3.45
N ILE A 522 -9.63 -26.92 3.10
CA ILE A 522 -10.27 -26.05 4.09
C ILE A 522 -11.43 -26.84 4.69
N PRO A 523 -11.45 -27.13 5.99
CA PRO A 523 -12.56 -27.83 6.62
C PRO A 523 -13.84 -26.97 6.56
N ALA A 524 -14.99 -27.62 6.50
CA ALA A 524 -16.27 -26.93 6.65
C ALA A 524 -16.42 -26.41 8.09
N ASN A 525 -17.16 -25.31 8.29
CA ASN A 525 -17.35 -24.72 9.62
C ASN A 525 -17.82 -25.75 10.67
N LYS A 526 -18.74 -26.65 10.30
CA LYS A 526 -19.24 -27.71 11.19
C LYS A 526 -18.20 -28.74 11.61
N GLU A 527 -17.10 -28.85 10.90
CA GLU A 527 -15.98 -29.77 11.21
C GLU A 527 -14.98 -29.12 12.18
N VAL A 528 -14.93 -27.79 12.26
CA VAL A 528 -14.05 -27.04 13.15
C VAL A 528 -14.69 -26.91 14.53
N LYS A 529 -14.27 -27.79 15.44
CA LYS A 529 -14.84 -27.84 16.81
C LYS A 529 -14.09 -26.93 17.80
N GLU A 530 -12.86 -26.56 17.50
CA GLU A 530 -12.04 -25.68 18.34
C GLU A 530 -11.42 -24.57 17.51
N ILE A 531 -11.52 -23.34 18.02
CA ILE A 531 -10.93 -22.15 17.46
C ILE A 531 -10.12 -21.46 18.55
N ASP A 532 -8.91 -21.02 18.20
CA ASP A 532 -8.06 -20.16 19.00
C ASP A 532 -7.65 -18.96 18.15
N PHE A 533 -8.55 -18.00 18.03
CA PHE A 533 -8.43 -16.86 17.11
C PHE A 533 -7.77 -15.67 17.78
N HIS A 534 -6.69 -15.18 17.19
CA HIS A 534 -5.92 -14.03 17.60
C HIS A 534 -5.98 -12.92 16.55
N THR A 535 -6.23 -11.70 16.96
CA THR A 535 -6.17 -10.53 16.07
C THR A 535 -5.86 -9.26 16.83
N ALA A 536 -5.24 -8.30 16.15
CA ALA A 536 -5.00 -6.96 16.70
C ALA A 536 -5.97 -5.91 16.11
N SER A 537 -6.69 -6.23 15.05
CA SER A 537 -7.68 -5.31 14.47
C SER A 537 -8.72 -6.06 13.63
N PRO A 538 -10.02 -5.96 13.95
CA PRO A 538 -11.07 -6.53 13.12
C PRO A 538 -11.11 -6.00 11.68
N ALA A 539 -10.63 -4.79 11.43
CA ALA A 539 -10.53 -4.25 10.07
C ALA A 539 -9.43 -4.93 9.21
N VAL A 540 -8.50 -5.63 9.85
CA VAL A 540 -7.43 -6.39 9.16
C VAL A 540 -7.77 -7.87 9.16
N SER A 541 -8.11 -8.42 10.32
CA SER A 541 -8.41 -9.84 10.55
C SER A 541 -9.60 -9.96 11.50
N SER A 542 -10.78 -10.23 10.96
CA SER A 542 -12.01 -10.29 11.76
C SER A 542 -12.57 -11.68 11.95
N THR A 543 -12.21 -12.65 11.10
CA THR A 543 -12.97 -13.90 10.99
C THR A 543 -12.05 -15.12 11.03
N ASP A 544 -12.45 -16.09 11.83
CA ASP A 544 -11.91 -17.44 11.78
C ASP A 544 -13.09 -18.45 11.81
N TYR A 545 -13.30 -19.15 10.70
CA TYR A 545 -14.41 -20.06 10.46
C TYR A 545 -15.78 -19.46 10.86
N TRP A 546 -16.40 -19.98 11.90
CA TRP A 546 -17.73 -19.58 12.37
C TRP A 546 -17.72 -18.44 13.42
N ILE A 547 -16.54 -17.87 13.71
CA ILE A 547 -16.38 -16.74 14.62
C ILE A 547 -16.02 -15.48 13.83
N LYS A 548 -16.66 -14.36 14.17
CA LYS A 548 -16.30 -13.04 13.68
C LYS A 548 -16.19 -12.04 14.82
N LEU A 549 -15.02 -11.45 15.02
CA LEU A 549 -14.83 -10.31 15.91
C LEU A 549 -15.34 -9.05 15.22
N GLN A 550 -16.28 -8.34 15.84
CA GLN A 550 -16.86 -7.12 15.32
C GLN A 550 -16.31 -5.87 16.00
N GLN A 551 -15.99 -5.94 17.29
CA GLN A 551 -15.48 -4.81 18.05
C GLN A 551 -14.56 -5.26 19.18
N GLN A 552 -13.44 -4.56 19.36
CA GLN A 552 -12.52 -4.71 20.48
C GLN A 552 -12.93 -3.82 21.65
N ILE A 553 -12.52 -4.13 22.87
CA ILE A 553 -12.60 -3.22 24.01
C ILE A 553 -11.57 -2.10 23.83
N LEU A 554 -10.32 -2.47 23.63
CA LEU A 554 -9.19 -1.56 23.37
C LEU A 554 -8.73 -1.72 21.92
N PRO A 555 -8.91 -0.71 21.04
CA PRO A 555 -8.55 -0.80 19.63
C PRO A 555 -7.06 -1.09 19.42
N PHE A 556 -6.75 -1.94 18.43
CA PHE A 556 -5.40 -2.34 18.03
C PHE A 556 -4.57 -3.06 19.11
N ASP A 557 -5.11 -3.37 20.28
CA ASP A 557 -4.50 -4.35 21.19
C ASP A 557 -4.89 -5.77 20.79
N PHE A 558 -4.11 -6.76 21.21
CA PHE A 558 -4.39 -8.14 20.86
C PHE A 558 -5.69 -8.63 21.50
N SER A 559 -6.59 -9.14 20.66
CA SER A 559 -7.78 -9.87 21.06
C SER A 559 -7.56 -11.36 20.88
N ASN A 560 -8.15 -12.15 21.76
CA ASN A 560 -8.20 -13.60 21.64
C ASN A 560 -9.63 -14.09 21.85
N ILE A 561 -10.04 -15.05 21.03
CA ILE A 561 -11.28 -15.81 21.19
C ILE A 561 -10.94 -17.29 21.13
N ASN A 562 -10.96 -17.94 22.28
CA ASN A 562 -10.83 -19.38 22.38
C ASN A 562 -12.22 -19.98 22.51
N ALA A 563 -12.64 -20.80 21.56
CA ALA A 563 -13.99 -21.36 21.51
C ALA A 563 -13.97 -22.86 21.21
N LYS A 564 -14.83 -23.62 21.91
CA LYS A 564 -14.95 -25.07 21.76
C LYS A 564 -16.41 -25.47 21.71
N ILE A 565 -16.75 -26.30 20.72
CA ILE A 565 -18.10 -26.94 20.61
C ILE A 565 -18.03 -28.29 21.26
N GLU A 566 -18.86 -28.49 22.28
CA GLU A 566 -19.02 -29.76 22.98
C GLU A 566 -20.51 -30.16 23.06
N LYS A 567 -20.91 -31.14 22.26
CA LYS A 567 -22.32 -31.59 22.15
C LYS A 567 -23.24 -30.42 21.79
N ASP A 568 -24.06 -29.98 22.75
CA ASP A 568 -25.12 -28.98 22.66
C ASP A 568 -24.71 -27.62 23.28
N GLN A 569 -23.40 -27.43 23.52
CA GLN A 569 -22.91 -26.18 24.07
C GLN A 569 -21.64 -25.68 23.36
N ILE A 570 -21.46 -24.38 23.41
CA ILE A 570 -20.25 -23.69 22.98
C ILE A 570 -19.62 -23.03 24.21
N ALA A 571 -18.41 -23.42 24.55
CA ALA A 571 -17.60 -22.78 25.59
C ALA A 571 -16.69 -21.72 24.91
N ILE A 572 -16.70 -20.50 25.43
CA ILE A 572 -15.94 -19.38 24.88
C ILE A 572 -15.19 -18.65 25.99
N LYS A 573 -13.89 -18.45 25.80
CA LYS A 573 -13.07 -17.52 26.58
C LYS A 573 -12.62 -16.40 25.67
N THR A 574 -12.72 -15.16 26.16
CA THR A 574 -12.34 -13.98 25.38
C THR A 574 -11.38 -13.07 26.13
N LYS A 575 -10.52 -12.41 25.37
CA LYS A 575 -9.68 -11.29 25.83
C LYS A 575 -9.82 -10.14 24.83
N ASN A 576 -10.06 -8.93 25.33
CA ASN A 576 -10.19 -7.70 24.54
C ASN A 576 -11.26 -7.79 23.43
N VAL A 577 -12.42 -8.36 23.75
CA VAL A 577 -13.57 -8.51 22.84
C VAL A 577 -14.77 -7.80 23.44
N SER A 578 -15.37 -6.89 22.68
CA SER A 578 -16.60 -6.18 23.05
C SER A 578 -17.82 -6.69 22.30
N ILE A 579 -17.70 -6.95 20.98
CA ILE A 579 -18.79 -7.51 20.17
C ILE A 579 -18.21 -8.59 19.26
N MET A 580 -18.87 -9.75 19.26
CA MET A 580 -18.56 -10.86 18.36
C MET A 580 -19.82 -11.49 17.77
N GLU A 581 -19.67 -12.13 16.62
CA GLU A 581 -20.72 -12.86 15.91
C GLU A 581 -20.35 -14.33 15.78
N LEU A 582 -21.29 -15.22 16.04
CA LEU A 582 -21.18 -16.65 15.80
C LEU A 582 -22.10 -17.05 14.64
N ASP A 583 -21.53 -17.67 13.61
CA ASP A 583 -22.29 -18.22 12.48
C ASP A 583 -22.82 -19.61 12.82
N LEU A 584 -23.86 -19.69 13.68
CA LEU A 584 -24.45 -20.92 14.14
C LEU A 584 -25.12 -21.71 13.01
N VAL A 585 -25.59 -21.03 11.97
CA VAL A 585 -26.20 -21.65 10.78
C VAL A 585 -25.26 -22.62 10.10
N SER A 586 -23.99 -22.22 9.96
CA SER A 586 -22.98 -23.02 9.29
C SER A 586 -22.48 -24.24 10.10
N LEU A 587 -22.91 -24.38 11.36
CA LEU A 587 -22.53 -25.48 12.25
C LEU A 587 -23.43 -26.71 12.13
N ASP A 588 -24.54 -26.61 11.41
CA ASP A 588 -25.53 -27.71 11.25
C ASP A 588 -26.10 -28.24 12.59
N LEU A 589 -26.23 -27.33 13.56
CA LEU A 589 -26.84 -27.59 14.86
C LEU A 589 -28.36 -27.40 14.77
N LYS A 590 -29.11 -28.04 15.68
CA LYS A 590 -30.59 -27.96 15.68
C LYS A 590 -31.14 -27.41 16.99
N GLY A 591 -32.17 -26.58 16.87
CA GLY A 591 -32.89 -26.03 18.01
C GLY A 591 -32.17 -24.86 18.70
N GLU A 592 -31.95 -25.02 20.00
CA GLU A 592 -31.27 -24.00 20.83
C GLU A 592 -29.94 -24.56 21.34
N ILE A 593 -28.92 -23.73 21.36
CA ILE A 593 -27.60 -24.09 21.90
C ILE A 593 -27.27 -23.25 23.13
N THR A 594 -26.62 -23.85 24.11
CA THR A 594 -26.08 -23.16 25.28
C THR A 594 -24.70 -22.55 24.91
N ILE A 595 -24.50 -21.26 25.16
CA ILE A 595 -23.23 -20.55 25.01
C ILE A 595 -22.72 -20.17 26.40
N ASN A 596 -21.63 -20.80 26.82
CA ASN A 596 -20.93 -20.42 28.05
C ASN A 596 -19.77 -19.47 27.64
N ILE A 597 -19.93 -18.18 27.86
CA ILE A 597 -18.92 -17.15 27.53
C ILE A 597 -18.41 -16.49 28.81
N ASN A 598 -17.10 -16.66 29.09
CA ASN A 598 -16.45 -16.16 30.30
C ASN A 598 -17.28 -16.44 31.57
N ASP A 599 -17.71 -17.71 31.70
CA ASP A 599 -18.53 -18.25 32.84
C ASP A 599 -19.94 -17.66 32.93
N GLN A 600 -20.43 -16.97 31.88
CA GLN A 600 -21.84 -16.53 31.76
C GLN A 600 -22.55 -17.38 30.73
N ILE A 601 -23.76 -17.79 31.06
CA ILE A 601 -24.59 -18.72 30.27
C ILE A 601 -25.62 -17.91 29.48
N LEU A 602 -25.62 -18.10 28.17
CA LEU A 602 -26.59 -17.56 27.23
C LEU A 602 -27.19 -18.72 26.43
N LYS A 603 -28.36 -18.51 25.85
CA LYS A 603 -29.03 -19.48 24.97
C LYS A 603 -29.33 -18.81 23.63
N ALA A 604 -28.97 -19.47 22.52
CA ALA A 604 -29.17 -18.93 21.18
C ALA A 604 -29.83 -19.98 20.26
N ALA A 605 -30.73 -19.49 19.39
CA ALA A 605 -31.29 -20.30 18.31
C ALA A 605 -30.24 -20.60 17.26
N THR A 606 -30.16 -21.82 16.75
CA THR A 606 -29.14 -22.27 15.81
C THR A 606 -29.49 -21.99 14.35
N ASP A 607 -30.71 -21.53 14.07
CA ASP A 607 -31.18 -21.17 12.72
C ASP A 607 -30.79 -19.76 12.24
N LYS A 608 -30.07 -19.04 13.06
CA LYS A 608 -29.58 -17.69 12.78
C LYS A 608 -28.18 -17.44 13.38
N LYS A 609 -27.55 -16.39 12.97
CA LYS A 609 -26.31 -15.89 13.58
C LYS A 609 -26.62 -15.33 14.98
N ALA A 610 -25.72 -15.56 15.92
CA ALA A 610 -25.79 -14.98 17.25
C ALA A 610 -24.80 -13.82 17.37
N ILE A 611 -25.27 -12.64 17.74
CA ILE A 611 -24.41 -11.47 18.01
C ILE A 611 -24.33 -11.30 19.51
N LEU A 612 -23.12 -11.42 20.07
CA LEU A 612 -22.84 -11.28 21.48
C LEU A 612 -22.17 -9.93 21.75
N ALA A 613 -22.67 -9.18 22.71
CA ALA A 613 -22.12 -7.90 23.13
C ALA A 613 -21.82 -7.88 24.63
N LEU A 614 -20.66 -7.37 25.00
CA LEU A 614 -20.23 -7.12 26.36
C LEU A 614 -20.57 -5.69 26.76
N LYS A 615 -21.38 -5.53 27.80
CA LYS A 615 -21.68 -4.23 28.40
C LYS A 615 -21.67 -4.36 29.92
N ASP A 616 -20.97 -3.47 30.60
CA ASP A 616 -20.88 -3.46 32.06
C ASP A 616 -20.53 -4.85 32.65
N GLU A 617 -19.51 -5.49 32.04
CA GLU A 617 -19.01 -6.85 32.36
C GLU A 617 -20.04 -7.99 32.13
N LYS A 618 -21.17 -7.72 31.51
CA LYS A 618 -22.19 -8.69 31.19
C LYS A 618 -22.33 -8.93 29.70
N TRP A 619 -22.27 -10.20 29.31
CA TRP A 619 -22.56 -10.63 27.96
C TRP A 619 -24.06 -10.74 27.73
N SER A 620 -24.53 -10.34 26.58
CA SER A 620 -25.92 -10.48 26.15
C SER A 620 -25.99 -10.69 24.63
N LEU A 621 -27.07 -11.33 24.19
CA LEU A 621 -27.44 -11.38 22.77
C LEU A 621 -28.07 -10.06 22.36
N ILE A 622 -27.62 -9.55 21.21
CA ILE A 622 -28.21 -8.36 20.58
C ILE A 622 -28.71 -8.69 19.19
N ASN A 623 -29.67 -7.95 18.68
CA ASN A 623 -30.25 -8.18 17.35
C ASN A 623 -29.44 -7.53 16.24
N GLU A 624 -28.81 -6.39 16.52
CA GLU A 624 -28.05 -5.61 15.55
C GLU A 624 -26.89 -4.85 16.20
N ILE A 625 -25.89 -4.54 15.40
CA ILE A 625 -24.74 -3.74 15.84
C ILE A 625 -25.04 -2.27 15.59
N ASN A 626 -24.74 -1.42 16.57
CA ASN A 626 -24.86 0.04 16.40
C ASN A 626 -23.83 0.54 15.40
N THR A 627 -24.28 0.89 14.20
CA THR A 627 -23.43 1.35 13.10
C THR A 627 -22.81 2.76 13.31
N ASN A 628 -23.19 3.47 14.37
CA ASN A 628 -22.55 4.72 14.77
C ASN A 628 -21.28 4.51 15.62
N GLN A 629 -21.00 3.27 16.01
CA GLN A 629 -19.80 2.90 16.75
C GLN A 629 -18.72 2.31 15.81
N LYS A 630 -17.55 2.02 16.36
CA LYS A 630 -16.55 1.20 15.68
C LYS A 630 -17.11 -0.20 15.48
N TYR A 631 -17.06 -0.71 14.27
CA TYR A 631 -17.46 -2.09 13.93
C TYR A 631 -16.96 -2.49 12.55
N GLY A 632 -16.84 -3.78 12.27
CA GLY A 632 -16.43 -4.30 10.97
C GLY A 632 -15.17 -3.59 10.45
N ASP A 633 -15.22 -3.05 9.24
CA ASP A 633 -14.11 -2.33 8.63
C ASP A 633 -13.92 -0.89 9.15
N ARG A 634 -14.86 -0.37 9.96
CA ARG A 634 -14.81 0.97 10.55
C ARG A 634 -14.23 0.93 11.97
N GLN A 635 -13.00 0.43 12.11
CA GLN A 635 -12.32 0.30 13.40
C GLN A 635 -11.36 1.44 13.72
N GLY A 636 -11.05 2.30 12.74
CA GLY A 636 -10.04 3.33 12.89
C GLY A 636 -8.67 2.90 12.37
N GLY A 637 -7.65 3.66 12.79
CA GLY A 637 -6.34 3.71 12.18
C GLY A 637 -6.33 4.62 10.95
N PHE A 638 -5.52 5.69 10.99
CA PHE A 638 -5.53 6.76 9.97
C PHE A 638 -5.43 6.23 8.53
N LYS A 639 -4.62 5.17 8.32
CA LYS A 639 -4.40 4.57 7.00
C LYS A 639 -5.66 3.98 6.36
N PHE A 640 -6.65 3.56 7.16
CA PHE A 640 -7.90 3.00 6.63
C PHE A 640 -8.74 4.03 5.86
N ALA A 641 -8.52 5.33 6.11
CA ALA A 641 -9.17 6.38 5.34
C ALA A 641 -8.75 6.39 3.84
N PHE A 642 -7.62 5.77 3.49
CA PHE A 642 -7.12 5.69 2.11
C PHE A 642 -7.65 4.48 1.32
N ASN A 643 -8.63 3.76 1.84
CA ASN A 643 -9.34 2.67 1.18
C ASN A 643 -10.67 3.15 0.57
N ASN A 644 -11.44 2.22 0.02
CA ASN A 644 -12.83 2.41 -0.38
C ASN A 644 -13.02 3.53 -1.41
N ASN A 645 -12.31 3.39 -2.54
CA ASN A 645 -12.36 4.33 -3.68
C ASN A 645 -12.15 5.78 -3.23
N VAL A 646 -11.08 6.01 -2.48
CA VAL A 646 -10.79 7.29 -1.81
C VAL A 646 -10.74 8.47 -2.78
N VAL A 647 -11.19 9.65 -2.27
CA VAL A 647 -11.05 10.94 -2.95
C VAL A 647 -10.33 11.94 -2.05
N PHE A 648 -9.39 12.70 -2.62
CA PHE A 648 -8.65 13.75 -1.95
C PHE A 648 -9.31 15.10 -2.21
N VAL A 649 -9.61 15.84 -1.14
CA VAL A 649 -10.35 17.12 -1.20
C VAL A 649 -9.48 18.22 -0.59
N TYR A 650 -8.85 19.02 -1.46
CA TYR A 650 -7.97 20.09 -1.02
C TYR A 650 -8.69 21.42 -0.83
N ALA A 651 -8.24 22.22 0.14
CA ALA A 651 -8.81 23.54 0.45
C ALA A 651 -8.56 24.56 -0.65
N THR A 652 -9.58 25.35 -0.97
CA THR A 652 -9.48 26.51 -1.89
C THR A 652 -9.67 27.86 -1.19
N GLY A 653 -9.93 27.87 0.11
CA GLY A 653 -9.95 29.05 0.97
C GLY A 653 -8.56 29.46 1.45
N GLY A 654 -8.50 30.57 2.19
CA GLY A 654 -7.27 31.12 2.75
C GLY A 654 -6.45 31.99 1.79
N SER A 655 -5.19 32.25 2.11
CA SER A 655 -4.26 33.03 1.30
C SER A 655 -3.88 32.30 -0.01
N ALA A 656 -3.27 33.01 -0.96
CA ALA A 656 -2.77 32.40 -2.20
C ALA A 656 -1.71 31.34 -1.92
N SER A 657 -0.80 31.59 -0.98
CA SER A 657 0.24 30.66 -0.55
C SER A 657 -0.36 29.40 0.11
N GLU A 658 -1.37 29.55 0.96
CA GLU A 658 -2.07 28.41 1.56
C GLU A 658 -2.76 27.54 0.52
N ARG A 659 -3.49 28.13 -0.42
CA ARG A 659 -4.16 27.39 -1.52
C ARG A 659 -3.18 26.61 -2.38
N GLU A 660 -2.05 27.23 -2.72
CA GLU A 660 -0.99 26.57 -3.47
C GLU A 660 -0.43 25.38 -2.68
N TRP A 661 -0.21 25.55 -1.37
CA TRP A 661 0.30 24.48 -0.53
C TRP A 661 -0.69 23.32 -0.39
N TYR A 662 -1.99 23.57 -0.17
CA TYR A 662 -2.98 22.50 -0.03
C TYR A 662 -3.11 21.66 -1.31
N LEU A 663 -3.12 22.28 -2.47
CA LEU A 663 -3.11 21.59 -3.75
C LEU A 663 -1.85 20.72 -3.90
N ASN A 664 -0.68 21.30 -3.65
CA ASN A 664 0.59 20.57 -3.77
C ASN A 664 0.70 19.44 -2.73
N ARG A 665 0.12 19.63 -1.53
CA ARG A 665 0.11 18.58 -0.50
C ARG A 665 -0.77 17.39 -0.90
N ALA A 666 -1.96 17.62 -1.41
CA ALA A 666 -2.82 16.57 -1.94
C ALA A 666 -2.21 15.87 -3.16
N ARG A 667 -1.57 16.66 -4.06
CA ARG A 667 -0.80 16.15 -5.20
C ARG A 667 0.30 15.19 -4.74
N PHE A 668 1.09 15.59 -3.76
CA PHE A 668 2.19 14.77 -3.26
C PHE A 668 1.72 13.41 -2.74
N ASP A 669 0.62 13.32 -2.01
CA ASP A 669 0.06 12.04 -1.59
C ASP A 669 -0.45 11.22 -2.78
N ALA A 670 -1.05 11.85 -3.78
CA ALA A 670 -1.47 11.16 -5.00
C ALA A 670 -0.28 10.63 -5.80
N GLU A 671 0.82 11.40 -5.90
CA GLU A 671 2.09 10.98 -6.51
C GLU A 671 2.70 9.79 -5.76
N THR A 672 2.72 9.85 -4.42
CA THR A 672 3.25 8.77 -3.58
C THR A 672 2.42 7.51 -3.71
N PHE A 673 1.10 7.63 -3.71
CA PHE A 673 0.21 6.48 -3.87
C PHE A 673 0.32 5.86 -5.27
N TYR A 674 0.46 6.68 -6.31
CA TYR A 674 0.78 6.20 -7.66
C TYR A 674 2.13 5.47 -7.69
N TYR A 675 3.18 6.08 -7.18
CA TYR A 675 4.53 5.53 -7.26
C TYR A 675 4.66 4.20 -6.51
N ARG A 676 4.16 4.14 -5.28
CA ARG A 676 4.24 2.96 -4.41
C ARG A 676 3.21 1.89 -4.72
N GLY A 677 2.03 2.29 -5.19
CA GLY A 677 0.87 1.41 -5.28
C GLY A 677 0.19 1.37 -6.64
N ASN A 678 0.83 1.86 -7.71
CA ASN A 678 0.19 1.91 -9.04
C ASN A 678 -1.19 2.58 -9.00
N GLY A 679 -1.34 3.61 -8.15
CA GLY A 679 -2.62 4.23 -7.82
C GLY A 679 -3.10 5.27 -8.82
N SER A 680 -4.38 5.61 -8.74
CA SER A 680 -5.02 6.64 -9.59
C SER A 680 -6.12 7.38 -8.82
N ILE A 681 -5.74 8.14 -7.80
CA ILE A 681 -6.68 8.79 -6.88
C ILE A 681 -7.27 10.06 -7.51
N ASP A 682 -8.56 10.30 -7.29
CA ASP A 682 -9.22 11.56 -7.62
C ASP A 682 -8.78 12.64 -6.62
N VAL A 683 -8.29 13.77 -7.13
CA VAL A 683 -7.95 14.96 -6.35
C VAL A 683 -8.79 16.12 -6.83
N ILE A 684 -9.62 16.69 -5.95
CA ILE A 684 -10.60 17.70 -6.29
C ILE A 684 -10.52 18.90 -5.35
N ALA A 685 -10.95 20.03 -5.83
CA ALA A 685 -11.16 21.23 -5.00
C ALA A 685 -12.34 21.02 -4.03
N ASP A 686 -12.27 21.54 -2.83
CA ASP A 686 -13.31 21.41 -1.82
C ASP A 686 -14.69 21.92 -2.27
N ARG A 687 -14.73 22.94 -3.12
CA ARG A 687 -15.97 23.49 -3.72
C ARG A 687 -16.64 22.53 -4.72
N GLU A 688 -15.93 21.52 -5.21
CA GLU A 688 -16.45 20.50 -6.14
C GLU A 688 -16.96 19.26 -5.42
N PHE A 689 -16.71 19.17 -4.12
CA PHE A 689 -17.14 18.05 -3.30
C PHE A 689 -18.64 18.15 -3.00
N SER A 690 -19.35 17.05 -3.16
CA SER A 690 -20.73 16.88 -2.69
C SER A 690 -20.95 15.46 -2.17
N LEU A 691 -21.84 15.31 -1.18
CA LEU A 691 -22.15 14.01 -0.58
C LEU A 691 -22.69 13.01 -1.59
N ASP A 692 -23.58 13.45 -2.48
CA ASP A 692 -24.21 12.58 -3.50
C ASP A 692 -23.22 12.08 -4.55
N LYS A 693 -22.37 12.98 -5.06
CA LYS A 693 -21.38 12.64 -6.10
C LYS A 693 -20.33 11.64 -5.59
N TYR A 694 -19.96 11.74 -4.33
CA TYR A 694 -18.94 10.89 -3.69
C TYR A 694 -19.56 10.01 -2.60
N LYS A 695 -20.80 9.58 -2.83
CA LYS A 695 -21.52 8.68 -1.92
C LYS A 695 -20.70 7.43 -1.62
N ASP A 696 -20.69 7.05 -0.35
CA ASP A 696 -20.00 5.85 0.19
C ASP A 696 -18.49 5.74 -0.12
N ARG A 697 -17.85 6.78 -0.66
CA ARG A 697 -16.39 6.83 -0.83
C ARG A 697 -15.72 7.38 0.42
N ASN A 698 -14.52 6.90 0.71
CA ASN A 698 -13.67 7.54 1.70
C ASN A 698 -13.17 8.90 1.19
N VAL A 699 -12.93 9.80 2.13
CA VAL A 699 -12.53 11.19 1.82
C VAL A 699 -11.30 11.55 2.64
N ILE A 700 -10.28 12.13 2.00
CA ILE A 700 -9.18 12.78 2.73
C ILE A 700 -9.33 14.30 2.56
N ILE A 701 -9.49 14.99 3.67
CA ILE A 701 -9.59 16.46 3.73
C ILE A 701 -8.19 17.04 3.94
N TYR A 702 -7.72 17.86 3.00
CA TYR A 702 -6.50 18.67 3.13
C TYR A 702 -6.88 20.11 3.45
N GLY A 703 -6.54 20.57 4.66
CA GLY A 703 -6.91 21.88 5.18
C GLY A 703 -7.70 21.78 6.48
N ASN A 704 -8.21 22.91 6.98
CA ASN A 704 -8.93 23.04 8.23
C ASN A 704 -10.32 23.67 8.06
N ALA A 705 -11.07 23.85 9.14
CA ALA A 705 -12.42 24.37 9.10
C ALA A 705 -12.54 25.80 8.55
N SER A 706 -11.45 26.58 8.60
CA SER A 706 -11.43 27.96 8.12
C SER A 706 -11.22 28.09 6.60
N ASN A 707 -10.64 27.06 5.96
CA ASN A 707 -10.21 27.17 4.57
C ASN A 707 -10.71 26.05 3.63
N ASN A 708 -11.25 24.94 4.18
CA ASN A 708 -11.83 23.86 3.41
C ASN A 708 -13.35 23.80 3.58
N SER A 709 -14.09 24.14 2.52
CA SER A 709 -15.56 24.22 2.57
C SER A 709 -16.23 22.86 2.79
N ALA A 710 -15.59 21.74 2.39
CA ALA A 710 -16.10 20.38 2.64
C ALA A 710 -16.09 20.02 4.13
N TRP A 711 -15.27 20.69 4.97
CA TRP A 711 -15.24 20.47 6.41
C TRP A 711 -16.61 20.56 7.06
N LYS A 712 -17.37 21.60 6.71
CA LYS A 712 -18.72 21.83 7.25
C LYS A 712 -19.71 20.73 6.87
N LEU A 713 -19.50 20.07 5.73
CA LEU A 713 -20.38 19.02 5.24
C LEU A 713 -20.15 17.71 5.98
N VAL A 714 -18.88 17.35 6.21
CA VAL A 714 -18.53 16.00 6.68
C VAL A 714 -17.94 15.96 8.08
N LEU A 715 -17.42 17.06 8.63
CA LEU A 715 -16.70 17.12 9.91
C LEU A 715 -17.33 18.06 10.95
N LYS A 716 -18.53 18.60 10.71
CA LYS A 716 -19.19 19.56 11.61
C LYS A 716 -19.26 19.05 13.07
N ASN A 717 -19.52 17.77 13.25
CA ASN A 717 -19.69 17.13 14.56
C ASN A 717 -18.49 16.23 14.95
N ALA A 718 -17.36 16.32 14.23
CA ALA A 718 -16.19 15.53 14.57
C ALA A 718 -15.64 15.93 15.95
N PRO A 719 -15.11 14.97 16.73
CA PRO A 719 -14.60 15.23 18.09
C PRO A 719 -13.36 16.11 18.09
N ILE A 720 -12.72 16.28 16.93
CA ILE A 720 -11.59 17.18 16.71
C ILE A 720 -12.01 18.26 15.72
N GLN A 721 -11.86 19.51 16.12
CA GLN A 721 -12.08 20.68 15.27
C GLN A 721 -10.77 21.46 15.17
N ILE A 722 -10.40 21.84 13.94
CA ILE A 722 -9.17 22.58 13.66
C ILE A 722 -9.54 23.85 12.91
N ASP A 723 -9.11 24.97 13.43
CA ASP A 723 -9.21 26.26 12.77
C ASP A 723 -7.82 26.95 12.72
N ASN A 724 -7.79 28.19 12.27
CA ASN A 724 -6.56 28.96 12.31
C ASN A 724 -6.18 29.21 13.78
N GLN A 725 -4.96 28.78 14.17
CA GLN A 725 -4.33 28.95 15.48
C GLN A 725 -4.76 28.01 16.61
N GLN A 726 -5.71 27.06 16.40
CA GLN A 726 -6.04 26.12 17.47
C GLN A 726 -6.57 24.78 16.97
N VAL A 727 -6.38 23.78 17.82
CA VAL A 727 -7.01 22.44 17.71
C VAL A 727 -7.85 22.22 18.95
N LYS A 728 -9.14 22.00 18.76
CA LYS A 728 -10.11 21.70 19.84
C LYS A 728 -10.38 20.18 19.84
N ILE A 729 -10.24 19.54 21.00
CA ILE A 729 -10.47 18.10 21.22
C ILE A 729 -11.43 17.97 22.39
N GLY A 730 -12.71 17.75 22.12
CA GLY A 730 -13.75 17.82 23.16
C GLY A 730 -13.72 19.19 23.87
N SER A 731 -13.46 19.20 25.19
CA SER A 731 -13.31 20.43 25.99
C SER A 731 -11.89 20.99 26.01
N LYS A 732 -10.88 20.24 25.54
CA LYS A 732 -9.48 20.68 25.55
C LYS A 732 -9.15 21.49 24.30
N VAL A 733 -8.32 22.53 24.45
CA VAL A 733 -7.88 23.42 23.36
C VAL A 733 -6.36 23.51 23.36
N LEU A 734 -5.75 23.12 22.23
CA LEU A 734 -4.34 23.37 21.95
C LEU A 734 -4.21 24.61 21.08
N LYS A 735 -3.55 25.64 21.57
CA LYS A 735 -3.32 26.90 20.83
C LYS A 735 -1.94 26.90 20.18
N GLY A 736 -1.84 27.46 19.00
CA GLY A 736 -0.59 27.62 18.26
C GLY A 736 -0.82 27.64 16.75
N SER A 737 0.02 28.38 16.05
CA SER A 737 0.00 28.46 14.58
C SER A 737 0.92 27.41 13.92
N ASP A 738 1.60 26.55 14.71
CA ASP A 738 2.57 25.56 14.26
C ASP A 738 2.11 24.12 14.50
N LEU A 739 0.79 23.92 14.74
CA LEU A 739 0.23 22.59 14.96
C LEU A 739 -0.15 21.94 13.64
N ALA A 740 0.20 20.66 13.50
CA ALA A 740 -0.20 19.74 12.44
C ALA A 740 -1.04 18.60 13.02
N ALA A 741 -1.94 18.05 12.22
CA ALA A 741 -2.81 16.97 12.66
C ALA A 741 -3.08 15.94 11.55
N TYR A 742 -3.08 14.68 11.93
CA TYR A 742 -3.70 13.57 11.23
C TYR A 742 -4.79 12.99 12.12
N PHE A 743 -5.98 12.77 11.58
CA PHE A 743 -6.98 11.97 12.29
C PHE A 743 -7.97 11.32 11.31
N VAL A 744 -8.69 10.30 11.80
CA VAL A 744 -9.70 9.57 11.03
C VAL A 744 -10.99 9.49 11.83
N VAL A 745 -12.12 9.70 11.16
CA VAL A 745 -13.47 9.58 11.74
C VAL A 745 -14.42 8.95 10.72
N PRO A 746 -15.56 8.37 11.14
CA PRO A 746 -16.56 7.86 10.20
C PRO A 746 -17.26 8.99 9.46
N ARG A 747 -17.71 8.72 8.23
CA ARG A 747 -18.69 9.58 7.55
C ARG A 747 -20.09 9.31 8.13
N ASN A 748 -20.77 10.38 8.52
CA ASN A 748 -22.11 10.26 9.12
C ASN A 748 -23.21 9.93 8.10
N ASP A 749 -22.95 10.19 6.81
CA ASP A 749 -23.86 9.89 5.70
C ASP A 749 -23.63 8.52 5.05
N SER A 750 -22.74 7.70 5.63
CA SER A 750 -22.40 6.37 5.14
C SER A 750 -22.19 5.38 6.28
N LYS A 751 -22.52 4.11 6.05
CA LYS A 751 -22.25 3.02 7.00
C LYS A 751 -20.87 2.39 6.83
N THR A 752 -20.17 2.70 5.75
CA THR A 752 -18.88 2.05 5.41
C THR A 752 -17.75 3.05 5.22
N ALA A 753 -18.05 4.30 4.87
CA ALA A 753 -17.04 5.27 4.50
C ALA A 753 -16.44 5.99 5.72
N MET A 754 -15.16 6.39 5.55
CA MET A 754 -14.35 7.08 6.55
C MET A 754 -13.87 8.44 6.00
N ILE A 755 -13.48 9.32 6.89
CA ILE A 755 -12.85 10.61 6.60
C ILE A 755 -11.48 10.62 7.25
N GLY A 756 -10.43 10.80 6.45
CA GLY A 756 -9.11 11.15 6.93
C GLY A 756 -8.91 12.66 6.85
N VAL A 757 -8.17 13.22 7.77
CA VAL A 757 -7.84 14.65 7.79
C VAL A 757 -6.33 14.82 7.84
N VAL A 758 -5.82 15.66 6.95
CA VAL A 758 -4.44 16.17 6.92
C VAL A 758 -4.54 17.68 7.05
N ALA A 759 -4.26 18.21 8.24
CA ALA A 759 -4.53 19.61 8.55
C ALA A 759 -3.40 20.28 9.33
N GLY A 760 -3.40 21.61 9.33
CA GLY A 760 -2.57 22.44 10.18
C GLY A 760 -3.32 23.69 10.60
N THR A 761 -2.90 24.31 11.71
CA THR A 761 -3.47 25.56 12.22
C THR A 761 -2.98 26.82 11.49
N SER A 762 -2.10 26.67 10.54
CA SER A 762 -1.63 27.68 9.59
C SER A 762 -0.85 26.99 8.45
N GLU A 763 -0.34 27.74 7.50
CA GLU A 763 0.57 27.26 6.48
C GLU A 763 1.81 26.56 7.11
N LYS A 764 2.38 27.13 8.19
CA LYS A 764 3.51 26.54 8.91
C LYS A 764 3.14 25.17 9.51
N GLY A 765 1.98 25.06 10.18
CA GLY A 765 1.49 23.78 10.67
C GLY A 765 1.20 22.81 9.53
N MET A 766 0.57 23.26 8.45
CA MET A 766 0.29 22.40 7.31
C MET A 766 1.56 21.88 6.63
N LYS A 767 2.62 22.70 6.52
CA LYS A 767 3.93 22.27 5.99
C LYS A 767 4.56 21.16 6.82
N ALA A 768 4.27 21.05 8.10
CA ALA A 768 4.75 19.94 8.94
C ALA A 768 4.13 18.58 8.56
N THR A 769 3.01 18.56 7.84
CA THR A 769 2.36 17.31 7.37
C THR A 769 3.00 16.71 6.11
N TRP A 770 4.07 17.28 5.57
CA TRP A 770 4.70 16.77 4.35
C TRP A 770 5.14 15.30 4.44
N ALA A 771 5.51 14.83 5.63
CA ALA A 771 5.90 13.45 5.84
C ALA A 771 4.67 12.52 5.76
N ASN A 772 4.56 11.79 4.67
CA ASN A 772 3.44 10.90 4.37
C ASN A 772 3.73 9.41 4.57
N ASN A 773 4.46 9.08 5.63
CA ASN A 773 4.83 7.70 5.96
C ASN A 773 3.62 6.77 6.21
N TYR A 774 2.42 7.30 6.31
CA TYR A 774 1.19 6.51 6.31
C TYR A 774 0.92 5.81 4.95
N ILE A 775 1.55 6.25 3.86
CA ILE A 775 1.54 5.52 2.59
C ILE A 775 2.74 4.58 2.57
N SER A 776 2.73 3.59 3.44
CA SER A 776 3.78 2.57 3.61
C SER A 776 3.16 1.31 4.22
N GLY A 777 3.71 0.13 3.91
CA GLY A 777 3.23 -1.16 4.41
C GLY A 777 3.74 -1.58 5.79
N ILE A 778 4.71 -0.86 6.37
CA ILE A 778 5.43 -1.34 7.57
C ILE A 778 5.12 -0.51 8.82
N THR A 779 4.43 0.58 8.69
CA THR A 779 4.19 1.52 9.79
C THR A 779 2.73 1.54 10.18
N GLY A 780 2.43 1.41 11.47
CA GLY A 780 1.10 1.67 12.01
C GLY A 780 0.87 3.18 12.19
N PHE A 781 -0.39 3.58 12.12
CA PHE A 781 -0.83 4.95 12.43
C PHE A 781 -2.09 4.87 13.29
N PRO A 782 -2.10 5.51 14.47
CA PRO A 782 -3.29 5.57 15.33
C PRO A 782 -4.39 6.41 14.67
N ASP A 783 -5.53 6.52 15.33
CA ASP A 783 -6.64 7.34 14.85
C ASP A 783 -6.30 8.82 14.82
N VAL A 784 -5.47 9.27 15.75
CA VAL A 784 -5.15 10.69 15.97
C VAL A 784 -3.65 10.86 16.22
N MET A 785 -3.08 11.84 15.53
CA MET A 785 -1.75 12.38 15.80
C MET A 785 -1.79 13.90 15.67
N ILE A 786 -1.42 14.63 16.71
CA ILE A 786 -1.28 16.09 16.70
C ILE A 786 0.13 16.43 17.20
N PHE A 787 0.84 17.23 16.44
CA PHE A 787 2.24 17.52 16.69
C PHE A 787 2.61 18.94 16.25
N LYS A 788 3.77 19.41 16.70
CA LYS A 788 4.33 20.69 16.25
C LYS A 788 5.27 20.52 15.07
N THR A 789 5.50 21.60 14.33
CA THR A 789 6.43 21.66 13.20
C THR A 789 7.83 21.14 13.57
N ASP A 790 8.27 21.36 14.80
CA ASP A 790 9.58 20.92 15.28
C ASP A 790 9.72 19.38 15.39
N LEU A 791 8.62 18.62 15.25
CA LEU A 791 8.70 17.16 15.10
C LEU A 791 9.57 16.76 13.90
N LEU A 792 9.58 17.57 12.83
CA LEU A 792 10.44 17.33 11.67
C LEU A 792 11.94 17.35 12.00
N LEU A 793 12.34 18.05 13.05
CA LEU A 793 13.72 18.16 13.50
C LEU A 793 14.04 17.26 14.69
N ASN A 794 13.13 17.19 15.65
CA ASN A 794 13.36 16.59 16.97
C ASN A 794 12.65 15.24 17.16
N GLY A 795 11.79 14.84 16.22
CA GLY A 795 11.03 13.58 16.29
C GLY A 795 9.91 13.55 17.33
N LEU A 796 9.55 12.35 17.75
CA LEU A 796 8.40 12.05 18.60
C LEU A 796 8.28 12.90 19.91
N PRO A 797 9.35 13.39 20.58
CA PRO A 797 9.21 14.28 21.73
C PRO A 797 8.35 15.55 21.48
N ASN A 798 8.11 15.91 20.22
CA ASN A 798 7.23 17.04 19.86
C ASN A 798 5.78 16.61 19.51
N MET A 799 5.42 15.36 19.72
CA MET A 799 4.03 14.90 19.71
C MET A 799 3.26 15.56 20.86
N LYS A 800 2.04 16.04 20.57
CA LYS A 800 1.16 16.67 21.54
C LYS A 800 0.00 15.78 21.94
N VAL A 801 -0.59 15.09 20.98
CA VAL A 801 -1.68 14.13 21.20
C VAL A 801 -1.50 12.96 20.25
N SER A 802 -1.71 11.76 20.74
CA SER A 802 -1.83 10.56 19.92
C SER A 802 -2.80 9.57 20.56
N GLY A 803 -3.34 8.65 19.78
CA GLY A 803 -4.18 7.59 20.31
C GLY A 803 -5.31 7.18 19.40
N PHE A 804 -6.23 6.47 20.00
CA PHE A 804 -7.41 5.92 19.33
C PHE A 804 -8.67 6.55 19.95
N PHE A 805 -9.64 6.85 19.11
CA PHE A 805 -10.97 7.17 19.60
C PHE A 805 -11.59 5.97 20.31
N ASP A 806 -12.46 6.23 21.27
CA ASP A 806 -13.29 5.23 21.90
C ASP A 806 -14.23 4.53 20.89
N ASN A 807 -14.88 3.47 21.28
CA ASN A 807 -15.79 2.77 20.38
C ASN A 807 -16.99 3.59 19.92
N ASP A 808 -17.36 4.64 20.65
CA ASP A 808 -18.37 5.64 20.26
C ASP A 808 -17.79 6.82 19.46
N TRP A 809 -16.54 6.70 19.00
CA TRP A 809 -15.77 7.76 18.33
C TRP A 809 -15.53 9.00 19.17
N SER A 810 -15.70 8.95 20.49
CA SER A 810 -15.31 10.04 21.38
C SER A 810 -13.79 10.08 21.58
N ALA A 811 -13.32 11.23 22.08
CA ALA A 811 -11.88 11.49 22.25
C ALA A 811 -11.42 11.36 23.72
N LYS A 812 -12.11 10.56 24.55
CA LYS A 812 -11.88 10.49 26.01
C LYS A 812 -10.56 9.83 26.36
N THR A 813 -10.15 8.80 25.58
CA THR A 813 -8.95 7.98 25.82
C THR A 813 -7.72 8.46 25.08
N LEU A 814 -7.77 9.59 24.38
CA LEU A 814 -6.59 10.13 23.71
C LEU A 814 -5.52 10.55 24.72
N GLU A 815 -4.27 10.18 24.42
CA GLU A 815 -3.11 10.51 25.23
C GLU A 815 -2.57 11.90 24.90
N PHE A 816 -2.40 12.72 25.94
CA PHE A 816 -1.83 14.07 25.85
C PHE A 816 -0.41 14.04 26.41
N PHE A 817 0.57 14.31 25.57
CA PHE A 817 1.98 14.35 25.93
C PHE A 817 2.32 15.77 26.40
N GLN A 818 2.58 15.92 27.67
CA GLN A 818 3.02 17.21 28.24
C GLN A 818 4.51 17.39 27.97
N LYS A 819 4.87 18.49 27.31
CA LYS A 819 6.11 19.22 27.41
C LYS A 819 5.87 20.71 27.28
#